data_5819fa7b37f01175e4ab5c62b2c9e342
#
_entry.id   5819fa7b37f01175e4ab5c62b2c9e342
#
_cell.length_a   1.000
_cell.length_b   1.000
_cell.length_c   1.000
_cell.angle_alpha   90.00
_cell.angle_beta   90.00
_cell.angle_gamma   90.00
#
_symmetry.space_group_name_H-M   'P 1'
#
loop_
_entity.id
_entity.type
_entity.pdbx_description
1 polymer ?
#
loop_
_entity_poly.entity_id
_entity_poly.type
_entity_poly.pdbx_seq_one_letter_code
_entity_poly.pdbx_strand_id
1 'polypeptide(L)'
;MEVKNTAQTADTLRVFILRSAPIPASAITANAKDSASKVGNNSFTRLWTSQITLQIESYDLFLDVDFRNLRFDGRVKIRLDSESDIKLNSVELEILEVDANGGPVNYSLEGEDFTVRTGKFAGELGIKYRGIISDKLVGLYKASYDGGYVASTQFEAVSARRLLPCLDHPAYKADFKLTVRTDSDTSVISNMPPTSVKVDGPRKTVEFPKTPRMSTYLLYLGIGKFEEVKDRFDGVDYIVATVPGKSSGAKFPLDIAKDSVKFFESYFGSKYNLPKLHLIGVPEFAAGAMENWGAITFREIALLVDSDSSIRIKKQVAEVIAHEVSHQWFGDLVTMKWWDDLWLNESFATFMAYKALDSMFPKWVVWQDFVRGETAGALGRDSLVNTHPIEVKVSSPTEIEEIFDDISYGKGASIIRMLEAYAGEDEFMRGVRSYLERYKFSNAAGNDLWNQIEQASKTGVKAVMNEWIRKPGYPVVNVKLDGKNLMIQQQRFLLNGSSEPSNWPVPITLKINGKEQKLLMERSEESIPVPDWVDSLKLNLEETGFYRVYYEGLYDRVWRSNMSPVDRYGIVSDAYAFTIQGKMDFSQYLALLDRYMNEQEYLPAFEVSDQLSSLNAITRRVEETSRKFHRNQLKILANRKDENSVVLRGSMASRLALHDTEYARELASRFNDYENAEPDMKQAMVVANAQASGDFESLLKNYKNRPSEEEKSRFLVGLTSFRKPSLNSRALDLASSGEIRKQHVGTLVGSAARNPDARDGTWNWITEKFEWLRNIYEGTGVLSRYLTYVLPILGIDRTEEVTRFFAEHKAPETTKGVEAGLEKLRINQVFLKRIGPSEKQTVSVQERR
;
A
#
# COMPACT_ATOMS: atom_id res chain seq x y z
N MET A 1 -0.11 9.13 10.78
CA MET A 1 -0.60 9.57 9.73
C MET A 1 -0.39 10.88 9.36
N GLU A 2 0.31 11.39 9.69
CA GLU A 2 0.99 12.22 9.62
C GLU A 2 1.95 12.50 8.83
N VAL A 3 2.02 11.88 8.15
CA VAL A 3 2.73 11.73 7.17
C VAL A 3 2.66 12.77 6.14
N LYS A 4 2.06 13.82 6.35
CA LYS A 4 1.91 14.72 5.28
C LYS A 4 2.55 16.03 5.50
N ASN A 5 3.61 15.97 6.14
CA ASN A 5 4.42 17.12 6.08
C ASN A 5 5.43 17.13 5.05
N THR A 6 5.47 16.10 4.38
CA THR A 6 6.01 16.03 3.07
C THR A 6 5.13 15.06 2.35
N ALA A 7 4.74 15.36 1.15
CA ALA A 7 3.95 14.53 0.32
C ALA A 7 4.38 13.09 0.27
N GLN A 8 5.64 12.88 0.35
CA GLN A 8 6.18 11.55 0.38
C GLN A 8 5.98 10.82 1.70
N THR A 9 5.93 11.51 2.86
CA THR A 9 5.68 10.84 4.13
C THR A 9 4.24 10.44 4.29
N ALA A 10 3.32 11.13 3.66
CA ALA A 10 1.93 10.74 3.69
C ALA A 10 1.58 9.61 2.73
N ASP A 11 2.17 9.69 1.53
CA ASP A 11 2.09 8.58 0.59
C ASP A 11 2.87 7.38 1.13
N THR A 12 3.97 7.62 1.85
CA THR A 12 4.73 6.58 2.54
C THR A 12 3.91 5.90 3.64
N LEU A 13 3.11 6.62 4.42
CA LEU A 13 2.31 5.96 5.45
C LEU A 13 1.02 5.33 4.91
N ARG A 14 0.49 5.88 3.84
CA ARG A 14 -0.55 5.22 3.08
C ARG A 14 -0.04 3.92 2.44
N VAL A 15 1.16 3.98 1.85
CA VAL A 15 1.90 2.80 1.35
C VAL A 15 2.26 1.85 2.49
N PHE A 16 2.61 2.35 3.66
CA PHE A 16 2.86 1.52 4.83
C PHE A 16 1.66 0.78 5.39
N ILE A 17 0.48 1.16 4.97
CA ILE A 17 -0.72 0.47 5.41
C ILE A 17 -1.01 -0.75 4.54
N LEU A 18 -0.63 -0.74 3.26
CA LEU A 18 -1.09 -1.74 2.30
C LEU A 18 -0.04 -2.40 1.38
N ARG A 19 1.28 -2.04 1.36
CA ARG A 19 2.16 -2.38 0.23
C ARG A 19 3.61 -2.80 0.55
N SER A 20 4.18 -3.71 -0.25
CA SER A 20 5.58 -4.16 -0.24
C SER A 20 6.27 -4.08 -1.62
N ALA A 21 7.59 -4.05 -1.75
CA ALA A 21 8.35 -3.55 -2.91
C ALA A 21 9.02 -4.58 -3.86
N PRO A 22 9.45 -4.23 -5.08
CA PRO A 22 9.82 -5.11 -6.21
C PRO A 22 11.30 -5.25 -6.65
N ILE A 23 11.66 -6.20 -7.54
CA ILE A 23 12.99 -6.60 -8.05
C ILE A 23 13.32 -6.19 -9.52
N PRO A 24 14.58 -6.01 -9.91
CA PRO A 24 14.97 -5.55 -11.23
C PRO A 24 15.20 -6.57 -12.33
N ALA A 25 14.92 -6.17 -13.57
CA ALA A 25 15.19 -6.89 -14.81
C ALA A 25 16.38 -6.27 -15.55
N SER A 26 17.61 -6.42 -15.07
CA SER A 26 18.78 -6.00 -15.84
C SER A 26 20.01 -6.91 -15.71
N ALA A 27 19.81 -8.22 -15.80
CA ALA A 27 20.92 -9.16 -15.95
C ALA A 27 20.66 -10.26 -16.97
N ILE A 28 19.86 -10.01 -17.99
CA ILE A 28 19.60 -10.98 -19.05
C ILE A 28 19.80 -10.34 -20.42
N THR A 29 21.03 -9.99 -20.75
CA THR A 29 21.54 -9.98 -22.11
C THR A 29 23.05 -10.03 -22.09
N ALA A 30 23.62 -11.15 -21.71
CA ALA A 30 24.92 -11.69 -22.19
C ALA A 30 25.08 -13.09 -21.63
N ASN A 31 25.19 -14.07 -22.56
CA ASN A 31 25.47 -15.47 -22.26
C ASN A 31 24.32 -16.40 -21.87
N ALA A 32 23.32 -16.48 -22.72
CA ALA A 32 22.47 -17.66 -22.79
C ALA A 32 23.02 -18.67 -23.78
N LYS A 33 24.12 -19.35 -23.47
CA LYS A 33 24.53 -20.59 -24.18
C LYS A 33 25.55 -21.45 -23.42
N ASP A 34 25.83 -21.42 -22.20
CA ASP A 34 26.66 -22.46 -21.56
C ASP A 34 26.58 -22.44 -20.01
N SER A 35 25.38 -22.56 -19.43
CA SER A 35 25.26 -22.96 -18.02
C SER A 35 23.91 -23.59 -17.67
N ALA A 36 23.37 -24.38 -18.57
CA ALA A 36 22.18 -25.20 -18.32
C ALA A 36 22.48 -26.52 -17.57
N SER A 37 23.40 -26.49 -16.62
CA SER A 37 23.64 -27.66 -15.78
C SER A 37 24.32 -27.28 -14.49
N LYS A 38 23.58 -26.69 -13.56
CA LYS A 38 23.76 -26.69 -12.09
C LYS A 38 23.04 -25.50 -11.42
N VAL A 39 21.73 -25.38 -11.67
CA VAL A 39 20.86 -24.67 -10.71
C VAL A 39 20.03 -25.74 -10.05
N GLY A 40 20.14 -25.84 -8.75
CA GLY A 40 19.38 -26.82 -7.95
C GLY A 40 17.89 -26.70 -8.28
N ASN A 41 17.25 -27.84 -8.51
CA ASN A 41 15.81 -27.95 -8.68
C ASN A 41 15.13 -27.38 -7.42
N ASN A 42 14.70 -26.12 -7.47
CA ASN A 42 13.88 -25.55 -6.40
C ASN A 42 12.60 -26.37 -6.29
N SER A 43 12.43 -27.03 -5.15
CA SER A 43 11.25 -27.86 -4.84
C SER A 43 9.94 -27.07 -5.01
N PHE A 44 9.98 -25.77 -4.77
CA PHE A 44 8.87 -24.84 -4.93
C PHE A 44 8.34 -24.79 -6.37
N THR A 45 9.22 -24.68 -7.36
CA THR A 45 8.84 -24.65 -8.80
C THR A 45 8.31 -26.00 -9.30
N ARG A 46 8.77 -27.13 -8.73
CA ARG A 46 8.29 -28.47 -9.10
C ARG A 46 6.87 -28.77 -8.65
N LEU A 47 6.42 -28.22 -7.52
CA LEU A 47 5.02 -28.36 -7.05
C LEU A 47 4.01 -27.72 -7.99
N TRP A 48 4.42 -26.68 -8.74
CA TRP A 48 3.53 -25.84 -9.55
C TRP A 48 3.39 -26.23 -11.01
N THR A 49 4.36 -26.96 -11.55
CA THR A 49 4.38 -27.35 -12.98
C THR A 49 3.88 -28.78 -13.26
N SER A 50 3.74 -29.63 -12.23
CA SER A 50 3.06 -30.91 -12.35
C SER A 50 1.56 -30.70 -12.08
N GLN A 51 0.67 -31.24 -12.92
CA GLN A 51 -0.75 -31.37 -12.59
C GLN A 51 -0.85 -32.12 -11.24
N ILE A 52 -0.99 -31.39 -10.12
CA ILE A 52 -1.21 -32.02 -8.83
C ILE A 52 -2.64 -32.53 -8.85
N THR A 53 -2.78 -33.82 -8.83
CA THR A 53 -4.08 -34.53 -8.73
C THR A 53 -4.56 -34.58 -7.28
N LEU A 54 -4.24 -33.56 -6.48
CA LEU A 54 -4.64 -33.44 -5.07
C LEU A 54 -5.89 -32.57 -4.96
N GLN A 55 -6.94 -33.09 -4.41
CA GLN A 55 -8.17 -32.37 -4.10
C GLN A 55 -8.38 -32.37 -2.59
N ILE A 56 -8.51 -31.18 -1.99
CA ILE A 56 -8.79 -31.04 -0.56
C ILE A 56 -10.25 -30.60 -0.39
N GLU A 57 -10.99 -31.37 0.40
CA GLU A 57 -12.37 -31.08 0.73
C GLU A 57 -12.47 -30.20 1.97
N SER A 58 -11.79 -30.59 3.07
CA SER A 58 -11.91 -29.88 4.35
C SER A 58 -10.73 -30.09 5.29
N TYR A 59 -10.57 -29.10 6.18
CA TYR A 59 -9.70 -29.16 7.35
C TYR A 59 -10.54 -29.12 8.63
N ASP A 60 -10.37 -30.11 9.54
CA ASP A 60 -10.90 -30.08 10.90
C ASP A 60 -9.72 -29.86 11.86
N LEU A 61 -9.61 -28.63 12.37
CA LEU A 61 -8.48 -28.14 13.13
C LEU A 61 -8.85 -28.03 14.62
N PHE A 62 -8.09 -28.71 15.48
CA PHE A 62 -8.13 -28.55 16.92
C PHE A 62 -6.81 -27.97 17.43
N LEU A 63 -6.89 -26.88 18.20
CA LEU A 63 -5.75 -26.22 18.84
C LEU A 63 -5.94 -26.18 20.35
N ASP A 64 -4.99 -26.73 21.12
CA ASP A 64 -4.88 -26.52 22.56
C ASP A 64 -3.81 -25.47 22.85
N VAL A 65 -4.26 -24.23 23.05
CA VAL A 65 -3.38 -23.06 23.15
C VAL A 65 -3.06 -22.74 24.60
N ASP A 66 -1.81 -22.93 25.00
CA ASP A 66 -1.24 -22.42 26.25
C ASP A 66 -0.85 -20.94 26.02
N PHE A 67 -1.83 -20.08 26.20
CA PHE A 67 -1.71 -18.64 25.88
C PHE A 67 -0.63 -17.96 26.74
N ARG A 68 -0.46 -18.38 27.99
CA ARG A 68 0.53 -17.81 28.93
C ARG A 68 1.96 -18.17 28.57
N ASN A 69 2.18 -19.39 28.10
CA ASN A 69 3.52 -19.90 27.75
C ASN A 69 3.82 -19.75 26.24
N LEU A 70 2.93 -19.10 25.48
CA LEU A 70 3.09 -18.77 24.06
C LEU A 70 3.37 -19.99 23.18
N ARG A 71 2.63 -21.08 23.37
CA ARG A 71 2.74 -22.34 22.61
C ARG A 71 1.38 -22.98 22.40
N PHE A 72 1.32 -23.90 21.46
CA PHE A 72 0.11 -24.68 21.22
C PHE A 72 0.43 -26.11 20.79
N ASP A 73 -0.44 -27.06 21.16
CA ASP A 73 -0.52 -28.38 20.57
C ASP A 73 -1.67 -28.40 19.57
N GLY A 74 -1.39 -28.86 18.33
CA GLY A 74 -2.35 -28.88 17.24
C GLY A 74 -2.65 -30.29 16.77
N ARG A 75 -3.88 -30.49 16.29
CA ARG A 75 -4.28 -31.66 15.53
C ARG A 75 -5.13 -31.20 14.36
N VAL A 76 -4.72 -31.57 13.15
CA VAL A 76 -5.51 -31.32 11.95
C VAL A 76 -5.89 -32.64 11.30
N LYS A 77 -7.15 -32.75 10.88
CA LYS A 77 -7.67 -33.82 10.03
C LYS A 77 -8.00 -33.22 8.68
N ILE A 78 -7.37 -33.70 7.63
CA ILE A 78 -7.52 -33.22 6.26
C ILE A 78 -8.24 -34.30 5.45
N ARG A 79 -9.44 -33.99 4.95
CA ARG A 79 -10.14 -34.86 4.01
C ARG A 79 -9.72 -34.52 2.61
N LEU A 80 -9.14 -35.49 1.92
CA LEU A 80 -8.56 -35.28 0.59
C LEU A 80 -8.51 -36.53 -0.29
N ASP A 81 -8.36 -36.30 -1.59
CA ASP A 81 -8.04 -37.30 -2.60
C ASP A 81 -6.74 -36.94 -3.31
N SER A 82 -5.85 -37.93 -3.50
CA SER A 82 -4.56 -37.75 -4.20
C SER A 82 -4.23 -38.99 -5.05
N GLU A 83 -3.71 -38.76 -6.24
CA GLU A 83 -3.22 -39.82 -7.12
C GLU A 83 -1.75 -40.23 -6.86
N SER A 84 -1.08 -39.54 -5.91
CA SER A 84 0.34 -39.76 -5.55
C SER A 84 0.56 -39.46 -4.08
N ASP A 85 1.81 -39.53 -3.60
CA ASP A 85 2.18 -39.05 -2.27
C ASP A 85 1.66 -37.64 -2.03
N ILE A 86 1.16 -37.39 -0.81
CA ILE A 86 0.56 -36.11 -0.42
C ILE A 86 1.67 -35.12 -0.12
N LYS A 87 1.65 -33.97 -0.79
CA LYS A 87 2.59 -32.88 -0.55
C LYS A 87 1.86 -31.69 0.07
N LEU A 88 2.27 -31.30 1.25
CA LEU A 88 1.81 -30.16 2.02
C LEU A 88 2.99 -29.22 2.32
N ASN A 89 2.69 -28.13 3.02
CA ASN A 89 3.70 -27.21 3.56
C ASN A 89 3.63 -27.20 5.09
N SER A 90 4.79 -27.04 5.74
CA SER A 90 4.90 -26.91 7.19
C SER A 90 6.16 -26.11 7.55
N VAL A 91 6.01 -25.08 8.36
CA VAL A 91 7.13 -24.19 8.76
C VAL A 91 7.06 -23.96 10.27
N GLU A 92 8.19 -24.17 10.97
CA GLU A 92 8.31 -23.94 12.42
C GLU A 92 7.34 -24.79 13.27
N LEU A 93 6.86 -25.93 12.74
CA LEU A 93 6.01 -26.88 13.45
C LEU A 93 6.79 -28.19 13.73
N GLU A 94 6.69 -28.69 14.97
CA GLU A 94 7.18 -30.02 15.39
C GLU A 94 6.09 -31.05 15.04
N ILE A 95 6.32 -31.93 14.06
CA ILE A 95 5.38 -33.00 13.71
C ILE A 95 5.57 -34.17 14.65
N LEU A 96 4.50 -34.56 15.35
CA LEU A 96 4.52 -35.58 16.39
C LEU A 96 4.00 -36.94 15.89
N GLU A 97 2.94 -36.94 15.11
CA GLU A 97 2.27 -38.14 14.60
C GLU A 97 1.59 -37.87 13.28
N VAL A 98 1.67 -38.81 12.36
CA VAL A 98 0.94 -38.75 11.07
C VAL A 98 0.24 -40.07 10.84
N ASP A 99 -1.05 -40.03 10.58
CA ASP A 99 -1.87 -41.18 10.24
C ASP A 99 -2.70 -40.98 8.96
N ALA A 100 -2.91 -42.04 8.21
CA ALA A 100 -3.75 -42.07 7.02
C ALA A 100 -4.90 -43.09 7.26
N ASN A 101 -6.15 -42.60 7.30
CA ASN A 101 -7.34 -43.37 7.64
C ASN A 101 -7.18 -44.15 8.99
N GLY A 102 -6.51 -43.54 9.98
CA GLY A 102 -6.24 -44.12 11.33
C GLY A 102 -5.05 -45.08 11.41
N GLY A 103 -4.34 -45.32 10.32
CA GLY A 103 -3.09 -46.11 10.30
C GLY A 103 -1.87 -45.23 10.18
N PRO A 104 -0.76 -45.51 10.96
CA PRO A 104 0.46 -44.71 10.88
C PRO A 104 1.07 -44.75 9.48
N VAL A 105 1.63 -43.62 9.03
CA VAL A 105 2.21 -43.49 7.71
C VAL A 105 3.55 -42.74 7.75
N ASN A 106 4.48 -43.13 6.88
CA ASN A 106 5.79 -42.49 6.78
C ASN A 106 5.69 -41.08 6.12
N TYR A 107 6.50 -40.17 6.62
CA TYR A 107 6.62 -38.82 6.06
C TYR A 107 8.06 -38.31 6.02
N SER A 108 8.31 -37.25 5.29
CA SER A 108 9.57 -36.50 5.28
C SER A 108 9.31 -34.99 5.29
N LEU A 109 10.23 -34.25 5.94
CA LEU A 109 10.28 -32.79 5.96
C LEU A 109 11.59 -32.36 5.30
N GLU A 110 11.51 -31.56 4.24
CA GLU A 110 12.66 -30.99 3.52
C GLU A 110 12.43 -29.50 3.33
N GLY A 111 13.03 -28.67 4.20
CA GLY A 111 12.72 -27.24 4.24
C GLY A 111 11.27 -27.01 4.65
N GLU A 112 10.48 -26.39 3.78
CA GLU A 112 9.03 -26.12 3.97
C GLU A 112 8.14 -27.26 3.44
N ASP A 113 8.72 -28.20 2.69
CA ASP A 113 7.96 -29.28 2.05
C ASP A 113 7.73 -30.43 3.02
N PHE A 114 6.46 -30.75 3.27
CA PHE A 114 6.00 -31.86 4.07
C PHE A 114 5.38 -32.93 3.18
N THR A 115 6.07 -34.03 2.98
CA THR A 115 5.63 -35.11 2.10
C THR A 115 5.20 -36.34 2.90
N VAL A 116 3.95 -36.78 2.74
CA VAL A 116 3.38 -37.99 3.34
C VAL A 116 3.35 -39.10 2.30
N ARG A 117 3.97 -40.26 2.59
CA ARG A 117 4.18 -41.38 1.65
C ARG A 117 2.97 -42.31 1.61
N THR A 118 1.91 -41.86 0.97
CA THR A 118 0.65 -42.63 0.85
C THR A 118 0.49 -43.37 -0.48
N GLY A 119 1.19 -42.93 -1.52
CA GLY A 119 0.81 -43.27 -2.88
C GLY A 119 -0.57 -42.71 -3.21
N LYS A 120 -1.36 -43.41 -4.04
CA LYS A 120 -2.77 -43.05 -4.31
C LYS A 120 -3.57 -43.18 -3.02
N PHE A 121 -4.29 -42.11 -2.65
CA PHE A 121 -5.00 -42.00 -1.38
C PHE A 121 -6.34 -41.27 -1.52
N ALA A 122 -7.35 -41.77 -0.82
CA ALA A 122 -8.63 -41.11 -0.63
C ALA A 122 -9.08 -41.32 0.81
N GLY A 123 -9.39 -40.25 1.56
CA GLY A 123 -9.83 -40.35 2.93
C GLY A 123 -9.39 -39.22 3.84
N GLU A 124 -9.09 -39.58 5.10
CA GLU A 124 -8.71 -38.64 6.17
C GLU A 124 -7.22 -38.81 6.53
N LEU A 125 -6.45 -37.72 6.39
CA LEU A 125 -5.07 -37.61 6.87
C LEU A 125 -5.09 -36.88 8.22
N GLY A 126 -4.63 -37.56 9.29
CA GLY A 126 -4.48 -37.00 10.62
C GLY A 126 -3.04 -36.60 10.89
N ILE A 127 -2.83 -35.38 11.43
CA ILE A 127 -1.51 -34.90 11.80
C ILE A 127 -1.59 -34.26 13.19
N LYS A 128 -0.75 -34.74 14.12
CA LYS A 128 -0.52 -34.09 15.43
C LYS A 128 0.80 -33.35 15.39
N TYR A 129 0.80 -32.13 15.90
CA TYR A 129 1.97 -31.27 15.86
C TYR A 129 1.98 -30.28 17.02
N ARG A 130 3.08 -29.56 17.16
CA ARG A 130 3.27 -28.52 18.17
C ARG A 130 3.87 -27.30 17.52
N GLY A 131 3.49 -26.10 17.99
CA GLY A 131 4.03 -24.83 17.54
C GLY A 131 4.14 -23.79 18.66
N ILE A 132 4.67 -22.65 18.32
CA ILE A 132 4.83 -21.50 19.21
C ILE A 132 4.02 -20.29 18.71
N ILE A 133 3.58 -19.45 19.64
CA ILE A 133 3.07 -18.10 19.32
C ILE A 133 4.29 -17.21 19.21
N SER A 134 4.63 -16.78 18.00
CA SER A 134 5.89 -16.12 17.69
C SER A 134 5.88 -14.63 18.04
N ASP A 135 7.07 -14.00 18.05
CA ASP A 135 7.21 -12.54 18.10
C ASP A 135 7.34 -11.92 16.67
N LYS A 136 7.32 -12.75 15.62
CA LYS A 136 7.26 -12.30 14.21
C LYS A 136 5.84 -11.87 13.89
N LEU A 137 5.67 -10.91 13.01
CA LEU A 137 4.34 -10.38 12.64
C LEU A 137 3.62 -11.23 11.57
N VAL A 138 3.93 -12.54 11.52
CA VAL A 138 3.37 -13.54 10.58
C VAL A 138 3.11 -14.86 11.28
N GLY A 139 2.23 -15.69 10.72
CA GLY A 139 1.76 -16.94 11.38
C GLY A 139 0.82 -16.60 12.53
N LEU A 140 0.85 -17.40 13.62
CA LEU A 140 0.21 -17.04 14.90
C LEU A 140 1.25 -16.32 15.77
N TYR A 141 1.02 -15.04 16.03
CA TYR A 141 1.98 -14.19 16.71
C TYR A 141 1.38 -13.40 17.88
N LYS A 142 2.25 -12.95 18.77
CA LYS A 142 1.94 -12.09 19.90
C LYS A 142 1.96 -10.64 19.50
N ALA A 143 0.84 -9.91 19.71
CA ALA A 143 0.72 -8.47 19.55
C ALA A 143 0.55 -7.80 20.91
N SER A 144 1.54 -7.02 21.34
CA SER A 144 1.61 -6.42 22.67
C SER A 144 0.88 -5.07 22.74
N TYR A 145 0.26 -4.77 23.90
CA TYR A 145 -0.34 -3.48 24.22
C TYR A 145 -0.12 -3.13 25.70
N ASP A 146 -0.44 -1.91 26.11
CA ASP A 146 -0.32 -1.50 27.50
C ASP A 146 -1.31 -2.28 28.38
N GLY A 147 -0.82 -3.22 29.18
CA GLY A 147 -1.63 -4.08 30.04
C GLY A 147 -1.72 -5.55 29.62
N GLY A 148 -1.06 -5.94 28.50
CA GLY A 148 -1.02 -7.35 28.10
C GLY A 148 -0.66 -7.59 26.64
N TYR A 149 -1.23 -8.65 26.08
CA TYR A 149 -1.07 -8.98 24.66
C TYR A 149 -2.28 -9.76 24.17
N VAL A 150 -2.43 -9.80 22.85
CA VAL A 150 -3.32 -10.72 22.13
C VAL A 150 -2.48 -11.59 21.20
N ALA A 151 -2.94 -12.81 20.91
CA ALA A 151 -2.41 -13.58 19.80
C ALA A 151 -3.31 -13.38 18.57
N SER A 152 -2.72 -13.15 17.43
CA SER A 152 -3.42 -12.92 16.18
C SER A 152 -2.74 -13.68 15.05
N THR A 153 -3.49 -14.14 14.06
CA THR A 153 -2.90 -14.72 12.87
C THR A 153 -2.73 -13.66 11.77
N GLN A 154 -1.64 -13.84 10.97
CA GLN A 154 -1.44 -13.19 9.67
C GLN A 154 -0.88 -14.22 8.70
N PHE A 155 -1.65 -14.57 7.67
CA PHE A 155 -1.29 -15.68 6.79
C PHE A 155 -0.99 -15.30 5.34
N GLU A 156 -1.48 -14.18 4.88
CA GLU A 156 -1.12 -13.71 3.55
C GLU A 156 0.38 -13.38 3.49
N ALA A 157 1.10 -13.80 2.47
CA ALA A 157 0.59 -14.59 1.35
C ALA A 157 0.57 -16.11 1.62
N VAL A 158 1.58 -16.70 2.31
CA VAL A 158 1.80 -18.15 2.44
C VAL A 158 2.27 -18.54 3.86
N SER A 159 1.65 -17.96 4.88
CA SER A 159 2.02 -18.19 6.29
C SER A 159 1.00 -19.02 7.09
N ALA A 160 -0.04 -19.59 6.46
CA ALA A 160 -0.93 -20.55 7.13
C ALA A 160 -0.17 -21.83 7.55
N ARG A 161 0.86 -22.23 6.79
CA ARG A 161 1.79 -23.32 7.08
C ARG A 161 2.58 -23.19 8.40
N ARG A 162 2.52 -21.98 9.03
CA ARG A 162 3.11 -21.72 10.37
C ARG A 162 2.14 -22.02 11.52
N LEU A 163 0.85 -22.22 11.22
CA LEU A 163 -0.15 -22.61 12.21
C LEU A 163 -0.55 -24.08 12.07
N LEU A 164 -0.67 -24.58 10.84
CA LEU A 164 -1.09 -25.95 10.54
C LEU A 164 -0.37 -26.50 9.30
N PRO A 165 -0.01 -27.79 9.27
CA PRO A 165 0.40 -28.43 8.03
C PRO A 165 -0.74 -28.38 7.01
N CYS A 166 -0.54 -27.76 5.86
CA CYS A 166 -1.58 -27.54 4.85
C CYS A 166 -1.01 -27.42 3.43
N LEU A 167 -1.84 -27.52 2.41
CA LEU A 167 -1.50 -27.08 1.08
C LEU A 167 -1.76 -25.57 0.99
N ASP A 168 -0.70 -24.80 1.22
CA ASP A 168 -0.77 -23.34 1.38
C ASP A 168 -0.68 -22.64 0.02
N HIS A 169 -1.80 -22.69 -0.71
CA HIS A 169 -1.92 -22.23 -2.09
C HIS A 169 -3.34 -21.72 -2.36
N PRO A 170 -3.53 -20.51 -2.88
CA PRO A 170 -4.85 -19.87 -3.02
C PRO A 170 -5.85 -20.66 -3.88
N ALA A 171 -5.41 -21.45 -4.85
CA ALA A 171 -6.30 -22.22 -5.71
C ALA A 171 -6.95 -23.44 -5.03
N TYR A 172 -6.45 -23.87 -3.88
CA TYR A 172 -6.97 -25.05 -3.19
C TYR A 172 -7.91 -24.66 -2.04
N LYS A 173 -9.07 -24.13 -2.42
CA LYS A 173 -10.12 -23.78 -1.44
C LYS A 173 -10.68 -25.03 -0.76
N ALA A 174 -10.89 -24.91 0.56
CA ALA A 174 -11.50 -25.96 1.38
C ALA A 174 -12.41 -25.37 2.46
N ASP A 175 -13.23 -26.22 3.10
CA ASP A 175 -13.97 -25.85 4.30
C ASP A 175 -13.07 -25.97 5.53
N PHE A 176 -13.12 -25.02 6.45
CA PHE A 176 -12.38 -25.07 7.71
C PHE A 176 -13.36 -25.19 8.88
N LYS A 177 -13.17 -26.20 9.72
CA LYS A 177 -13.80 -26.32 11.02
C LYS A 177 -12.74 -26.12 12.09
N LEU A 178 -12.95 -25.15 12.98
CA LEU A 178 -12.00 -24.78 14.02
C LEU A 178 -12.55 -25.08 15.42
N THR A 179 -11.75 -25.73 16.25
CA THR A 179 -11.98 -25.89 17.69
C THR A 179 -10.76 -25.41 18.44
N VAL A 180 -10.93 -24.48 19.37
CA VAL A 180 -9.84 -23.91 20.17
C VAL A 180 -10.08 -24.14 21.65
N ARG A 181 -9.11 -24.76 22.33
CA ARG A 181 -9.05 -24.84 23.77
C ARG A 181 -8.02 -23.83 24.27
N THR A 182 -8.39 -22.98 25.21
CA THR A 182 -7.53 -21.91 25.72
C THR A 182 -7.89 -21.54 27.16
N ASP A 183 -7.20 -20.55 27.75
CA ASP A 183 -7.48 -20.01 29.07
C ASP A 183 -8.90 -19.43 29.15
N SER A 184 -9.64 -19.71 30.24
CA SER A 184 -11.07 -19.36 30.36
C SER A 184 -11.34 -17.83 30.36
N ASP A 185 -10.36 -17.01 30.71
CA ASP A 185 -10.46 -15.55 30.80
C ASP A 185 -10.11 -14.82 29.47
N THR A 186 -9.85 -15.55 28.38
CA THR A 186 -9.58 -14.97 27.04
C THR A 186 -10.81 -15.02 26.16
N SER A 187 -10.96 -14.12 25.19
CA SER A 187 -11.88 -14.24 24.06
C SER A 187 -11.22 -14.98 22.91
N VAL A 188 -12.01 -15.64 22.06
CA VAL A 188 -11.56 -16.29 20.82
C VAL A 188 -12.41 -15.79 19.66
N ILE A 189 -11.78 -15.21 18.66
CA ILE A 189 -12.42 -14.70 17.45
C ILE A 189 -11.90 -15.48 16.24
N SER A 190 -12.81 -15.87 15.33
CA SER A 190 -12.46 -16.51 14.06
C SER A 190 -13.39 -16.03 12.94
N ASN A 191 -13.27 -16.60 11.74
CA ASN A 191 -14.07 -16.27 10.56
C ASN A 191 -15.59 -16.34 10.80
N MET A 192 -16.05 -17.36 11.52
CA MET A 192 -17.46 -17.62 11.82
C MET A 192 -17.79 -17.27 13.28
N PRO A 193 -19.06 -17.04 13.65
CA PRO A 193 -19.46 -16.96 15.03
C PRO A 193 -19.34 -18.33 15.73
N PRO A 194 -19.00 -18.40 17.03
CA PRO A 194 -18.91 -19.66 17.74
C PRO A 194 -20.27 -20.35 17.87
N THR A 195 -20.30 -21.67 17.73
CA THR A 195 -21.49 -22.50 17.96
C THR A 195 -21.59 -23.01 19.40
N SER A 196 -20.44 -23.14 20.09
CA SER A 196 -20.37 -23.67 21.45
C SER A 196 -19.19 -23.07 22.19
N VAL A 197 -19.41 -22.72 23.47
CA VAL A 197 -18.37 -22.33 24.43
C VAL A 197 -18.57 -23.16 25.71
N LYS A 198 -17.63 -24.05 26.04
CA LYS A 198 -17.66 -24.89 27.19
C LYS A 198 -16.49 -24.53 28.12
N VAL A 199 -16.81 -24.08 29.35
CA VAL A 199 -15.80 -23.75 30.37
C VAL A 199 -15.57 -24.96 31.27
N ASP A 200 -14.29 -25.33 31.45
CA ASP A 200 -13.86 -26.39 32.31
C ASP A 200 -12.71 -25.89 33.22
N GLY A 201 -13.08 -25.41 34.38
CA GLY A 201 -12.13 -24.79 35.32
C GLY A 201 -11.39 -23.59 34.73
N PRO A 202 -10.03 -23.62 34.73
CA PRO A 202 -9.23 -22.53 34.21
C PRO A 202 -9.13 -22.52 32.67
N ARG A 203 -9.72 -23.52 31.99
CA ARG A 203 -9.71 -23.67 30.53
C ARG A 203 -11.12 -23.56 29.95
N LYS A 204 -11.23 -23.25 28.69
CA LYS A 204 -12.46 -23.33 27.91
C LYS A 204 -12.19 -23.88 26.51
N THR A 205 -13.20 -24.46 25.91
CA THR A 205 -13.23 -24.94 24.53
C THR A 205 -14.26 -24.14 23.75
N VAL A 206 -13.83 -23.55 22.65
CA VAL A 206 -14.69 -22.79 21.72
C VAL A 206 -14.75 -23.54 20.40
N GLU A 207 -15.94 -23.87 19.95
CA GLU A 207 -16.19 -24.57 18.67
C GLU A 207 -16.79 -23.60 17.67
N PHE A 208 -16.27 -23.61 16.45
CA PHE A 208 -16.78 -22.81 15.32
C PHE A 208 -17.40 -23.75 14.26
N PRO A 209 -18.43 -23.33 13.55
CA PRO A 209 -18.99 -24.11 12.45
C PRO A 209 -17.99 -24.11 11.27
N LYS A 210 -18.23 -24.96 10.28
CA LYS A 210 -17.48 -24.92 9.02
C LYS A 210 -17.62 -23.56 8.35
N THR A 211 -16.52 -23.05 7.81
CA THR A 211 -16.54 -21.89 6.90
C THR A 211 -17.12 -22.27 5.53
N PRO A 212 -17.54 -21.33 4.70
CA PRO A 212 -17.60 -21.56 3.27
C PRO A 212 -16.24 -22.00 2.71
N ARG A 213 -16.21 -22.53 1.49
CA ARG A 213 -14.96 -22.87 0.80
C ARG A 213 -14.12 -21.63 0.57
N MET A 214 -12.93 -21.58 1.16
CA MET A 214 -12.00 -20.46 1.09
C MET A 214 -10.55 -20.94 1.02
N SER A 215 -9.65 -20.04 0.62
CA SER A 215 -8.20 -20.28 0.61
C SER A 215 -7.62 -20.27 2.02
N THR A 216 -6.50 -20.95 2.23
CA THR A 216 -5.82 -21.07 3.53
C THR A 216 -5.45 -19.73 4.13
N TYR A 217 -5.01 -18.74 3.32
CA TYR A 217 -4.54 -17.45 3.78
C TYR A 217 -5.64 -16.59 4.44
N LEU A 218 -6.92 -16.91 4.18
CA LEU A 218 -8.08 -16.20 4.74
C LEU A 218 -8.54 -16.71 6.11
N LEU A 219 -7.94 -17.81 6.62
CA LEU A 219 -8.27 -18.34 7.92
C LEU A 219 -7.76 -17.43 9.03
N TYR A 220 -8.63 -17.09 9.98
CA TYR A 220 -8.32 -16.20 11.09
C TYR A 220 -8.49 -16.86 12.45
N LEU A 221 -7.57 -16.55 13.37
CA LEU A 221 -7.65 -16.84 14.79
C LEU A 221 -7.09 -15.67 15.61
N GLY A 222 -7.95 -15.09 16.46
CA GLY A 222 -7.57 -14.10 17.48
C GLY A 222 -7.87 -14.62 18.88
N ILE A 223 -6.90 -14.54 19.82
CA ILE A 223 -7.06 -14.96 21.22
C ILE A 223 -6.54 -13.85 22.14
N GLY A 224 -7.33 -13.47 23.14
CA GLY A 224 -6.91 -12.47 24.12
C GLY A 224 -8.09 -11.76 24.77
N LYS A 225 -7.85 -10.57 25.32
CA LYS A 225 -8.92 -9.73 25.87
C LYS A 225 -9.33 -8.71 24.84
N PHE A 226 -10.60 -8.76 24.43
CA PHE A 226 -11.20 -7.83 23.49
C PHE A 226 -12.43 -7.15 24.10
N GLU A 227 -12.58 -5.86 23.79
CA GLU A 227 -13.83 -5.11 23.95
C GLU A 227 -14.50 -5.06 22.58
N GLU A 228 -15.81 -5.31 22.53
CA GLU A 228 -16.56 -5.39 21.30
C GLU A 228 -17.70 -4.37 21.27
N VAL A 229 -17.78 -3.58 20.20
CA VAL A 229 -18.92 -2.73 19.86
C VAL A 229 -19.67 -3.38 18.70
N LYS A 230 -20.97 -3.58 18.86
CA LYS A 230 -21.79 -4.36 17.94
C LYS A 230 -22.97 -3.57 17.40
N ASP A 231 -23.33 -3.87 16.16
CA ASP A 231 -24.59 -3.46 15.55
C ASP A 231 -25.09 -4.59 14.64
N ARG A 232 -26.35 -4.59 14.30
CA ARG A 232 -26.95 -5.58 13.41
C ARG A 232 -27.74 -4.91 12.31
N PHE A 233 -27.45 -5.29 11.08
CA PHE A 233 -28.15 -4.76 9.92
C PHE A 233 -28.31 -5.87 8.86
N ASP A 234 -29.50 -5.98 8.28
CA ASP A 234 -29.88 -6.94 7.22
C ASP A 234 -29.48 -8.40 7.51
N GLY A 235 -29.58 -8.82 8.79
CA GLY A 235 -29.28 -10.19 9.22
C GLY A 235 -27.80 -10.44 9.55
N VAL A 236 -26.91 -9.50 9.27
CA VAL A 236 -25.47 -9.57 9.54
C VAL A 236 -25.13 -8.85 10.85
N ASP A 237 -24.31 -9.48 11.70
CA ASP A 237 -23.76 -8.87 12.90
C ASP A 237 -22.44 -8.15 12.55
N TYR A 238 -22.40 -6.82 12.67
CA TYR A 238 -21.20 -6.01 12.49
C TYR A 238 -20.55 -5.76 13.84
N ILE A 239 -19.27 -6.04 13.97
CA ILE A 239 -18.57 -6.04 15.25
C ILE A 239 -17.20 -5.38 15.07
N VAL A 240 -16.93 -4.34 15.86
CA VAL A 240 -15.56 -3.81 16.00
C VAL A 240 -14.99 -4.33 17.30
N ALA A 241 -13.89 -5.08 17.22
CA ALA A 241 -13.17 -5.62 18.36
C ALA A 241 -11.85 -4.89 18.57
N THR A 242 -11.58 -4.43 19.79
CA THR A 242 -10.36 -3.70 20.17
C THR A 242 -9.75 -4.30 21.42
N VAL A 243 -8.47 -4.03 21.68
CA VAL A 243 -7.93 -4.26 23.02
C VAL A 243 -8.61 -3.36 24.05
N PRO A 244 -8.62 -3.71 25.36
CA PRO A 244 -9.30 -2.92 26.40
C PRO A 244 -8.92 -1.43 26.40
N GLY A 245 -9.93 -0.59 26.57
CA GLY A 245 -9.80 0.86 26.66
C GLY A 245 -9.80 1.63 25.35
N LYS A 246 -10.04 0.96 24.21
CA LYS A 246 -10.01 1.61 22.87
C LYS A 246 -11.34 1.56 22.12
N SER A 247 -12.39 1.04 22.73
CA SER A 247 -13.71 0.87 22.10
C SER A 247 -14.43 2.17 21.76
N SER A 248 -14.01 3.31 22.34
CA SER A 248 -14.55 4.65 22.00
C SER A 248 -14.38 5.01 20.53
N GLY A 249 -13.30 4.54 19.89
CA GLY A 249 -13.02 4.78 18.46
C GLY A 249 -13.79 3.86 17.50
N ALA A 250 -14.66 2.98 17.96
CA ALA A 250 -15.27 1.92 17.16
C ALA A 250 -16.50 2.36 16.33
N LYS A 251 -17.17 3.47 16.67
CA LYS A 251 -18.47 3.84 16.06
C LYS A 251 -18.35 4.18 14.58
N PHE A 252 -17.38 5.02 14.21
CA PHE A 252 -17.18 5.41 12.82
C PHE A 252 -16.83 4.23 11.91
N PRO A 253 -15.84 3.37 12.25
CA PRO A 253 -15.55 2.18 11.46
C PRO A 253 -16.73 1.22 11.31
N LEU A 254 -17.56 1.08 12.36
CA LEU A 254 -18.74 0.22 12.30
C LEU A 254 -19.76 0.75 11.26
N ASP A 255 -19.98 2.07 11.20
CA ASP A 255 -20.88 2.68 10.23
C ASP A 255 -20.32 2.55 8.79
N ILE A 256 -19.02 2.83 8.60
CA ILE A 256 -18.37 2.65 7.29
C ILE A 256 -18.49 1.22 6.78
N ALA A 257 -18.26 0.22 7.64
CA ALA A 257 -18.38 -1.18 7.23
C ALA A 257 -19.79 -1.55 6.76
N LYS A 258 -20.83 -1.11 7.49
CA LYS A 258 -22.25 -1.32 7.11
C LYS A 258 -22.58 -0.66 5.78
N ASP A 259 -22.20 0.60 5.60
CA ASP A 259 -22.49 1.35 4.38
C ASP A 259 -21.70 0.80 3.19
N SER A 260 -20.46 0.32 3.40
CA SER A 260 -19.66 -0.36 2.39
C SER A 260 -20.29 -1.68 1.94
N VAL A 261 -20.71 -2.53 2.87
CA VAL A 261 -21.42 -3.80 2.53
C VAL A 261 -22.70 -3.50 1.74
N LYS A 262 -23.51 -2.54 2.19
CA LYS A 262 -24.73 -2.14 1.47
C LYS A 262 -24.44 -1.65 0.05
N PHE A 263 -23.39 -0.84 -0.13
CA PHE A 263 -22.98 -0.37 -1.45
C PHE A 263 -22.56 -1.54 -2.34
N PHE A 264 -21.67 -2.42 -1.84
CA PHE A 264 -21.16 -3.54 -2.62
C PHE A 264 -22.22 -4.58 -2.96
N GLU A 265 -23.14 -4.89 -2.05
CA GLU A 265 -24.29 -5.76 -2.36
C GLU A 265 -25.12 -5.20 -3.51
N SER A 266 -25.36 -3.89 -3.51
CA SER A 266 -26.10 -3.22 -4.58
C SER A 266 -25.31 -3.21 -5.89
N TYR A 267 -24.03 -2.84 -5.84
CA TYR A 267 -23.17 -2.71 -7.02
C TYR A 267 -22.89 -4.07 -7.67
N PHE A 268 -22.52 -5.07 -6.86
CA PHE A 268 -22.20 -6.43 -7.35
C PHE A 268 -23.44 -7.30 -7.62
N GLY A 269 -24.61 -6.92 -7.11
CA GLY A 269 -25.81 -7.74 -7.21
C GLY A 269 -25.72 -9.08 -6.46
N SER A 270 -24.85 -9.16 -5.47
CA SER A 270 -24.54 -10.35 -4.69
C SER A 270 -24.53 -10.00 -3.19
N LYS A 271 -25.28 -10.77 -2.39
CA LYS A 271 -25.32 -10.56 -0.93
C LYS A 271 -24.00 -10.95 -0.26
N TYR A 272 -23.69 -10.33 0.85
CA TYR A 272 -22.63 -10.75 1.76
C TYR A 272 -22.97 -12.15 2.32
N ASN A 273 -21.99 -13.06 2.31
CA ASN A 273 -22.27 -14.49 2.46
C ASN A 273 -22.11 -15.02 3.90
N LEU A 274 -21.65 -14.19 4.85
CA LEU A 274 -21.40 -14.63 6.22
C LEU A 274 -22.38 -13.98 7.21
N PRO A 275 -22.68 -14.64 8.35
CA PRO A 275 -23.62 -14.12 9.34
C PRO A 275 -23.06 -12.96 10.17
N LYS A 276 -21.78 -12.68 10.10
CA LYS A 276 -21.09 -11.61 10.80
C LYS A 276 -19.95 -11.01 10.01
N LEU A 277 -19.58 -9.78 10.33
CA LEU A 277 -18.36 -9.11 9.89
C LEU A 277 -17.67 -8.50 11.11
N HIS A 278 -16.51 -9.05 11.50
CA HIS A 278 -15.64 -8.45 12.49
C HIS A 278 -14.62 -7.53 11.83
N LEU A 279 -14.38 -6.37 12.45
CA LEU A 279 -13.26 -5.48 12.21
C LEU A 279 -12.41 -5.48 13.48
N ILE A 280 -11.20 -5.99 13.43
CA ILE A 280 -10.37 -6.29 14.59
C ILE A 280 -9.15 -5.39 14.61
N GLY A 281 -9.08 -4.49 15.60
CA GLY A 281 -7.89 -3.66 15.83
C GLY A 281 -6.79 -4.44 16.52
N VAL A 282 -5.69 -4.68 15.80
CA VAL A 282 -4.52 -5.42 16.31
C VAL A 282 -3.44 -4.41 16.72
N PRO A 283 -2.90 -4.47 17.95
CA PRO A 283 -1.93 -3.49 18.47
C PRO A 283 -0.62 -3.42 17.72
N GLU A 284 -0.13 -4.57 17.22
CA GLU A 284 1.08 -4.70 16.41
C GLU A 284 0.74 -5.49 15.15
N PHE A 285 0.84 -4.85 13.99
CA PHE A 285 0.47 -5.41 12.70
C PHE A 285 1.39 -4.87 11.60
N ALA A 286 1.94 -5.74 10.77
CA ALA A 286 2.91 -5.36 9.74
C ALA A 286 2.25 -4.59 8.59
N ALA A 287 1.09 -5.06 8.14
CA ALA A 287 0.29 -4.42 7.10
C ALA A 287 -0.62 -3.31 7.66
N GLY A 288 -1.45 -2.71 6.84
CA GLY A 288 -2.50 -1.78 7.26
C GLY A 288 -3.74 -2.49 7.71
N ALA A 289 -4.19 -3.43 6.89
CA ALA A 289 -5.30 -4.33 7.17
C ALA A 289 -5.10 -5.66 6.43
N MET A 290 -6.05 -6.59 6.61
CA MET A 290 -6.08 -7.92 5.97
C MET A 290 -7.52 -8.42 5.93
N GLU A 291 -7.94 -8.86 4.78
CA GLU A 291 -9.31 -9.21 4.42
C GLU A 291 -9.83 -10.55 4.97
N ASN A 292 -9.20 -11.19 5.95
CA ASN A 292 -9.64 -12.51 6.45
C ASN A 292 -11.17 -12.64 6.46
N TRP A 293 -11.74 -13.59 5.72
CA TRP A 293 -13.17 -13.63 5.42
C TRP A 293 -14.07 -13.59 6.67
N GLY A 294 -14.81 -12.50 6.85
CA GLY A 294 -15.66 -12.27 8.01
C GLY A 294 -14.93 -11.86 9.29
N ALA A 295 -13.60 -11.69 9.27
CA ALA A 295 -12.78 -11.35 10.44
C ALA A 295 -11.58 -10.46 10.05
N ILE A 296 -11.87 -9.32 9.40
CA ILE A 296 -10.89 -8.37 8.88
C ILE A 296 -10.03 -7.83 10.02
N THR A 297 -8.71 -7.88 9.87
CA THR A 297 -7.76 -7.32 10.84
C THR A 297 -7.22 -5.98 10.36
N PHE A 298 -6.96 -5.08 11.30
CA PHE A 298 -6.48 -3.74 11.03
C PHE A 298 -5.39 -3.35 12.02
N ARG A 299 -4.42 -2.58 11.55
CA ARG A 299 -3.64 -1.75 12.46
C ARG A 299 -4.57 -0.74 13.13
N GLU A 300 -4.45 -0.52 14.45
CA GLU A 300 -5.36 0.35 15.21
C GLU A 300 -5.57 1.75 14.56
N ILE A 301 -4.50 2.34 14.02
CA ILE A 301 -4.55 3.66 13.36
C ILE A 301 -5.30 3.64 12.01
N ALA A 302 -5.45 2.47 11.40
CA ALA A 302 -6.21 2.28 10.16
C ALA A 302 -7.68 1.90 10.42
N LEU A 303 -8.07 1.78 11.70
CA LEU A 303 -9.42 1.42 12.10
C LEU A 303 -10.07 2.47 13.00
N LEU A 304 -9.39 2.89 14.07
CA LEU A 304 -10.04 3.63 15.15
C LEU A 304 -10.11 5.14 14.88
N VAL A 305 -11.28 5.70 15.10
CA VAL A 305 -11.56 7.13 14.92
C VAL A 305 -12.21 7.67 16.18
N ASP A 306 -11.48 8.46 16.93
CA ASP A 306 -11.96 9.18 18.12
C ASP A 306 -12.58 10.53 17.74
N SER A 307 -13.19 11.22 18.72
CA SER A 307 -13.78 12.56 18.56
C SER A 307 -12.77 13.58 18.01
N ASP A 308 -11.51 13.45 18.42
CA ASP A 308 -10.40 14.36 18.09
C ASP A 308 -9.59 13.92 16.87
N SER A 309 -10.03 12.88 16.16
CA SER A 309 -9.38 12.43 14.95
C SER A 309 -9.53 13.45 13.81
N SER A 310 -8.44 13.70 13.09
CA SER A 310 -8.42 14.60 11.94
C SER A 310 -9.31 14.10 10.79
N ILE A 311 -9.75 15.00 9.93
CA ILE A 311 -10.52 14.68 8.72
C ILE A 311 -9.69 13.73 7.83
N ARG A 312 -8.42 13.96 7.78
CA ARG A 312 -7.49 13.13 7.04
C ARG A 312 -7.48 11.67 7.53
N ILE A 313 -7.49 11.43 8.86
CA ILE A 313 -7.61 10.09 9.42
C ILE A 313 -8.95 9.47 9.07
N LYS A 314 -10.04 10.21 9.20
CA LYS A 314 -11.38 9.72 8.86
C LYS A 314 -11.46 9.26 7.41
N LYS A 315 -10.93 10.05 6.47
CA LYS A 315 -10.87 9.67 5.04
C LYS A 315 -10.09 8.37 4.83
N GLN A 316 -8.94 8.25 5.48
CA GLN A 316 -8.10 7.07 5.33
C GLN A 316 -8.71 5.82 5.98
N VAL A 317 -9.25 5.92 7.19
CA VAL A 317 -9.93 4.79 7.84
C VAL A 317 -11.10 4.33 6.98
N ALA A 318 -11.89 5.27 6.44
CA ALA A 318 -12.99 4.92 5.54
C ALA A 318 -12.51 4.21 4.27
N GLU A 319 -11.39 4.68 3.67
CA GLU A 319 -10.80 4.05 2.49
C GLU A 319 -10.32 2.63 2.78
N VAL A 320 -9.54 2.44 3.85
CA VAL A 320 -9.03 1.11 4.20
C VAL A 320 -10.18 0.15 4.50
N ILE A 321 -11.21 0.58 5.26
CA ILE A 321 -12.37 -0.28 5.53
C ILE A 321 -13.12 -0.63 4.25
N ALA A 322 -13.36 0.32 3.35
CA ALA A 322 -14.05 0.05 2.09
C ALA A 322 -13.23 -0.89 1.19
N HIS A 323 -11.88 -0.79 1.20
CA HIS A 323 -10.97 -1.69 0.53
C HIS A 323 -11.12 -3.13 1.06
N GLU A 324 -10.99 -3.32 2.36
CA GLU A 324 -11.09 -4.64 3.00
C GLU A 324 -12.48 -5.26 2.87
N VAL A 325 -13.53 -4.44 2.92
CA VAL A 325 -14.91 -4.93 2.69
C VAL A 325 -15.12 -5.33 1.23
N SER A 326 -14.49 -4.65 0.26
CA SER A 326 -14.55 -5.06 -1.16
C SER A 326 -13.94 -6.44 -1.39
N HIS A 327 -12.88 -6.78 -0.68
CA HIS A 327 -12.24 -8.09 -0.74
C HIS A 327 -13.18 -9.23 -0.38
N GLN A 328 -14.23 -9.01 0.40
CA GLN A 328 -15.20 -10.04 0.73
C GLN A 328 -15.88 -10.64 -0.52
N TRP A 329 -15.79 -9.95 -1.69
CA TRP A 329 -16.18 -10.43 -3.01
C TRP A 329 -14.97 -10.69 -3.92
N PHE A 330 -14.01 -9.73 -4.00
CA PHE A 330 -12.79 -9.83 -4.80
C PHE A 330 -11.58 -10.20 -3.93
N GLY A 331 -11.32 -11.48 -3.78
CA GLY A 331 -10.31 -12.07 -2.89
C GLY A 331 -10.89 -13.26 -2.14
N ASP A 332 -12.04 -13.10 -1.48
CA ASP A 332 -12.66 -14.11 -0.64
C ASP A 332 -13.64 -15.00 -1.41
N LEU A 333 -14.73 -14.41 -1.92
CA LEU A 333 -15.73 -15.14 -2.68
C LEU A 333 -15.14 -15.71 -3.99
N VAL A 334 -14.45 -14.87 -4.75
CA VAL A 334 -13.67 -15.23 -5.93
C VAL A 334 -12.22 -14.86 -5.68
N THR A 335 -11.32 -15.84 -5.69
CA THR A 335 -9.89 -15.67 -5.40
C THR A 335 -9.07 -15.89 -6.67
N MET A 336 -7.95 -15.19 -6.83
CA MET A 336 -7.01 -15.48 -7.91
C MET A 336 -6.54 -16.94 -7.87
N LYS A 337 -6.18 -17.50 -9.04
CA LYS A 337 -5.66 -18.87 -9.14
C LYS A 337 -4.26 -19.00 -8.55
N TRP A 338 -3.44 -17.96 -8.74
CA TRP A 338 -2.10 -17.86 -8.21
C TRP A 338 -1.71 -16.39 -8.03
N TRP A 339 -0.69 -16.13 -7.26
CA TRP A 339 -0.19 -14.81 -6.92
C TRP A 339 0.29 -13.98 -8.14
N ASP A 340 0.51 -14.60 -9.30
CA ASP A 340 0.74 -13.88 -10.57
C ASP A 340 -0.37 -12.86 -10.88
N ASP A 341 -1.59 -13.17 -10.44
CA ASP A 341 -2.81 -12.37 -10.58
C ASP A 341 -3.23 -11.67 -9.27
N LEU A 342 -2.28 -11.38 -8.34
CA LEU A 342 -2.55 -10.65 -7.09
C LEU A 342 -3.36 -9.37 -7.31
N TRP A 343 -3.10 -8.69 -8.41
CA TRP A 343 -3.81 -7.48 -8.81
C TRP A 343 -5.34 -7.66 -8.96
N LEU A 344 -5.83 -8.86 -9.25
CA LEU A 344 -7.27 -9.15 -9.29
C LEU A 344 -7.95 -8.94 -7.94
N ASN A 345 -7.23 -9.14 -6.84
CA ASN A 345 -7.71 -8.84 -5.51
C ASN A 345 -7.46 -7.35 -5.22
N GLU A 346 -6.22 -6.92 -5.26
CA GLU A 346 -5.75 -5.65 -4.73
C GLU A 346 -6.17 -4.43 -5.56
N SER A 347 -5.98 -4.51 -6.89
CA SER A 347 -6.37 -3.40 -7.77
C SER A 347 -7.88 -3.18 -7.77
N PHE A 348 -8.67 -4.28 -7.74
CA PHE A 348 -10.11 -4.18 -7.67
C PHE A 348 -10.58 -3.63 -6.34
N ALA A 349 -10.06 -4.12 -5.21
CA ALA A 349 -10.42 -3.62 -3.90
C ALA A 349 -10.10 -2.12 -3.78
N THR A 350 -8.92 -1.69 -4.26
CA THR A 350 -8.52 -0.29 -4.30
C THR A 350 -9.50 0.55 -5.13
N PHE A 351 -9.79 0.16 -6.38
CA PHE A 351 -10.72 0.88 -7.23
C PHE A 351 -12.12 0.97 -6.63
N MET A 352 -12.64 -0.14 -6.12
CA MET A 352 -13.98 -0.23 -5.55
C MET A 352 -14.12 0.53 -4.23
N ALA A 353 -13.06 0.63 -3.43
CA ALA A 353 -13.04 1.48 -2.23
C ALA A 353 -13.36 2.94 -2.58
N TYR A 354 -12.66 3.51 -3.56
CA TYR A 354 -12.92 4.89 -3.99
C TYR A 354 -14.30 5.06 -4.62
N LYS A 355 -14.80 4.05 -5.35
CA LYS A 355 -16.16 4.09 -5.92
C LYS A 355 -17.23 4.06 -4.82
N ALA A 356 -17.04 3.28 -3.78
CA ALA A 356 -17.93 3.25 -2.62
C ALA A 356 -17.90 4.58 -1.84
N LEU A 357 -16.70 5.10 -1.59
CA LEU A 357 -16.54 6.37 -0.86
C LEU A 357 -17.09 7.57 -1.62
N ASP A 358 -16.98 7.60 -2.96
CA ASP A 358 -17.59 8.65 -3.79
C ASP A 358 -19.10 8.69 -3.63
N SER A 359 -19.73 7.51 -3.56
CA SER A 359 -21.16 7.38 -3.30
C SER A 359 -21.55 7.78 -1.87
N MET A 360 -20.76 7.39 -0.86
CA MET A 360 -21.04 7.66 0.56
C MET A 360 -20.72 9.11 0.95
N PHE A 361 -19.65 9.68 0.40
CA PHE A 361 -19.08 10.98 0.76
C PHE A 361 -18.78 11.86 -0.47
N PRO A 362 -19.77 12.28 -1.26
CA PRO A 362 -19.53 13.04 -2.50
C PRO A 362 -18.79 14.36 -2.28
N LYS A 363 -18.88 14.95 -1.07
CA LYS A 363 -18.14 16.18 -0.73
C LYS A 363 -16.65 15.96 -0.49
N TRP A 364 -16.20 14.74 -0.30
CA TRP A 364 -14.78 14.43 -0.11
C TRP A 364 -13.98 14.46 -1.41
N VAL A 365 -14.66 14.42 -2.57
CA VAL A 365 -14.07 14.38 -3.91
C VAL A 365 -12.96 13.34 -4.01
N VAL A 366 -13.26 12.14 -3.54
CA VAL A 366 -12.29 11.06 -3.30
C VAL A 366 -11.50 10.64 -4.55
N TRP A 367 -12.04 10.85 -5.76
CA TRP A 367 -11.30 10.63 -6.99
C TRP A 367 -10.09 11.56 -7.15
N GLN A 368 -10.11 12.74 -6.51
CA GLN A 368 -8.91 13.59 -6.43
C GLN A 368 -7.85 12.95 -5.51
N ASP A 369 -8.28 12.36 -4.39
CA ASP A 369 -7.37 11.60 -3.51
C ASP A 369 -6.83 10.35 -4.21
N PHE A 370 -7.65 9.65 -5.02
CA PHE A 370 -7.21 8.53 -5.86
C PHE A 370 -6.10 8.94 -6.85
N VAL A 371 -6.32 10.01 -7.61
CA VAL A 371 -5.33 10.48 -8.60
C VAL A 371 -4.02 10.87 -7.91
N ARG A 372 -4.11 11.55 -6.78
CA ARG A 372 -2.95 11.99 -5.99
C ARG A 372 -2.23 10.84 -5.29
N GLY A 373 -2.94 9.88 -4.74
CA GLY A 373 -2.37 8.74 -3.98
C GLY A 373 -2.00 7.58 -4.91
N GLU A 374 -2.99 6.99 -5.54
CA GLU A 374 -2.84 5.75 -6.30
C GLU A 374 -2.15 5.96 -7.66
N THR A 375 -2.74 6.84 -8.48
CA THR A 375 -2.22 7.08 -9.83
C THR A 375 -0.84 7.72 -9.80
N ALA A 376 -0.61 8.74 -8.96
CA ALA A 376 0.69 9.41 -8.88
C ALA A 376 1.79 8.50 -8.31
N GLY A 377 1.49 7.72 -7.27
CA GLY A 377 2.42 6.72 -6.72
C GLY A 377 2.86 5.72 -7.79
N ALA A 378 1.88 5.16 -8.49
CA ALA A 378 2.12 4.20 -9.57
C ALA A 378 2.90 4.81 -10.74
N LEU A 379 2.55 6.02 -11.24
CA LEU A 379 3.31 6.71 -12.27
C LEU A 379 4.77 6.97 -11.84
N GLY A 380 4.98 7.30 -10.56
CA GLY A 380 6.32 7.49 -10.00
C GLY A 380 7.12 6.19 -9.92
N ARG A 381 6.49 5.07 -9.55
CA ARG A 381 7.13 3.76 -9.45
C ARG A 381 7.42 3.17 -10.84
N ASP A 382 6.46 3.25 -11.74
CA ASP A 382 6.50 2.64 -13.06
C ASP A 382 7.32 3.45 -14.09
N SER A 383 7.78 4.65 -13.71
CA SER A 383 8.71 5.48 -14.50
C SER A 383 10.18 5.02 -14.42
N LEU A 384 10.49 4.03 -13.58
CA LEU A 384 11.82 3.49 -13.40
C LEU A 384 12.11 2.38 -14.42
N VAL A 385 13.39 2.16 -14.73
CA VAL A 385 13.82 0.96 -15.48
C VAL A 385 13.52 -0.28 -14.63
N ASN A 386 13.78 -0.16 -13.33
CA ASN A 386 13.49 -1.18 -12.33
C ASN A 386 12.00 -1.17 -11.96
N THR A 387 11.13 -1.62 -12.85
CA THR A 387 9.69 -1.85 -12.63
C THR A 387 9.28 -3.23 -13.11
N HIS A 388 8.03 -3.62 -12.89
CA HIS A 388 7.48 -4.89 -13.38
C HIS A 388 6.08 -4.69 -13.98
N PRO A 389 5.58 -5.65 -14.79
CA PRO A 389 4.20 -5.62 -15.27
C PRO A 389 3.21 -5.88 -14.11
N ILE A 390 1.93 -5.58 -14.32
CA ILE A 390 0.86 -5.87 -13.34
C ILE A 390 0.73 -7.39 -13.13
N GLU A 391 0.63 -8.17 -14.24
CA GLU A 391 0.71 -9.64 -14.22
C GLU A 391 2.19 -10.04 -14.22
N VAL A 392 2.71 -10.51 -13.09
CA VAL A 392 4.11 -10.87 -12.93
C VAL A 392 4.28 -12.29 -12.40
N LYS A 393 5.15 -13.09 -13.04
CA LYS A 393 5.43 -14.46 -12.61
C LYS A 393 6.17 -14.46 -11.29
N VAL A 394 5.60 -15.14 -10.29
CA VAL A 394 6.21 -15.36 -8.98
C VAL A 394 6.25 -16.84 -8.63
N SER A 395 7.34 -17.26 -8.00
CA SER A 395 7.65 -18.66 -7.73
C SER A 395 8.16 -18.95 -6.32
N SER A 396 8.30 -17.93 -5.49
CA SER A 396 8.77 -18.07 -4.11
C SER A 396 8.04 -17.13 -3.15
N PRO A 397 7.97 -17.43 -1.85
CA PRO A 397 7.39 -16.53 -0.86
C PRO A 397 7.96 -15.12 -0.93
N THR A 398 9.28 -14.99 -1.07
CA THR A 398 9.94 -13.67 -1.17
C THR A 398 9.49 -12.90 -2.41
N GLU A 399 9.39 -13.54 -3.57
CA GLU A 399 8.91 -12.91 -4.80
C GLU A 399 7.44 -12.46 -4.67
N ILE A 400 6.60 -13.25 -3.97
CA ILE A 400 5.21 -12.89 -3.71
C ILE A 400 5.13 -11.64 -2.83
N GLU A 401 5.88 -11.58 -1.72
CA GLU A 401 5.92 -10.40 -0.84
C GLU A 401 6.38 -9.12 -1.56
N GLU A 402 7.19 -9.25 -2.59
CA GLU A 402 7.75 -8.12 -3.32
C GLU A 402 6.80 -7.48 -4.34
N ILE A 403 5.67 -8.12 -4.69
CA ILE A 403 4.70 -7.58 -5.63
C ILE A 403 3.50 -6.88 -4.96
N PHE A 404 3.47 -6.79 -3.64
CA PHE A 404 2.52 -5.94 -2.89
C PHE A 404 3.00 -4.48 -2.95
N ASP A 405 2.94 -3.84 -4.12
CA ASP A 405 3.50 -2.50 -4.36
C ASP A 405 2.57 -1.59 -5.18
N ASP A 406 3.05 -0.38 -5.49
CA ASP A 406 2.30 0.62 -6.28
C ASP A 406 1.84 0.10 -7.66
N ILE A 407 2.46 -0.98 -8.20
CA ILE A 407 2.05 -1.56 -9.47
C ILE A 407 0.79 -2.42 -9.28
N SER A 408 0.80 -3.32 -8.31
CA SER A 408 -0.34 -4.21 -8.05
C SER A 408 -1.55 -3.46 -7.50
N TYR A 409 -1.34 -2.38 -6.74
CA TYR A 409 -2.42 -1.56 -6.18
C TYR A 409 -2.78 -0.38 -7.11
N GLY A 410 -1.90 0.61 -7.20
CA GLY A 410 -2.17 1.91 -7.82
C GLY A 410 -2.24 1.86 -9.35
N LYS A 411 -1.26 1.21 -10.03
CA LYS A 411 -1.32 1.06 -11.49
C LYS A 411 -2.53 0.23 -11.89
N GLY A 412 -2.72 -0.94 -11.26
CA GLY A 412 -3.83 -1.81 -11.60
C GLY A 412 -5.19 -1.12 -11.40
N ALA A 413 -5.41 -0.44 -10.27
CA ALA A 413 -6.63 0.32 -10.02
C ALA A 413 -6.83 1.48 -11.02
N SER A 414 -5.75 2.18 -11.41
CA SER A 414 -5.80 3.24 -12.43
C SER A 414 -6.16 2.67 -13.81
N ILE A 415 -5.64 1.49 -14.17
CA ILE A 415 -6.00 0.82 -15.43
C ILE A 415 -7.45 0.34 -15.40
N ILE A 416 -7.97 -0.13 -14.26
CA ILE A 416 -9.39 -0.50 -14.09
C ILE A 416 -10.27 0.74 -14.26
N ARG A 417 -9.90 1.89 -13.67
CA ARG A 417 -10.61 3.17 -13.87
C ARG A 417 -10.62 3.60 -15.33
N MET A 418 -9.48 3.51 -16.01
CA MET A 418 -9.36 3.80 -17.44
C MET A 418 -10.23 2.85 -18.27
N LEU A 419 -10.27 1.56 -17.94
CA LEU A 419 -11.11 0.56 -18.59
C LEU A 419 -12.60 0.84 -18.41
N GLU A 420 -13.05 1.16 -17.20
CA GLU A 420 -14.45 1.54 -16.95
C GLU A 420 -14.86 2.73 -17.83
N ALA A 421 -14.01 3.77 -17.90
CA ALA A 421 -14.27 4.94 -18.75
C ALA A 421 -14.29 4.61 -20.26
N TYR A 422 -13.55 3.58 -20.68
CA TYR A 422 -13.51 3.09 -22.07
C TYR A 422 -14.70 2.16 -22.39
N ALA A 423 -15.02 1.21 -21.53
CA ALA A 423 -16.06 0.21 -21.75
C ALA A 423 -17.48 0.74 -21.51
N GLY A 424 -17.64 1.77 -20.67
CA GLY A 424 -18.90 2.28 -20.12
C GLY A 424 -19.19 1.71 -18.74
N GLU A 425 -19.67 2.58 -17.84
CA GLU A 425 -19.88 2.23 -16.42
C GLU A 425 -20.91 1.10 -16.23
N ASP A 426 -22.06 1.17 -16.91
CA ASP A 426 -23.10 0.15 -16.81
C ASP A 426 -22.63 -1.19 -17.39
N GLU A 427 -21.91 -1.15 -18.50
CA GLU A 427 -21.34 -2.33 -19.17
C GLU A 427 -20.29 -2.99 -18.28
N PHE A 428 -19.40 -2.19 -17.69
CA PHE A 428 -18.39 -2.65 -16.75
C PHE A 428 -19.04 -3.32 -15.54
N MET A 429 -20.01 -2.68 -14.90
CA MET A 429 -20.76 -3.24 -13.77
C MET A 429 -21.44 -4.57 -14.12
N ARG A 430 -22.08 -4.66 -15.30
CA ARG A 430 -22.71 -5.93 -15.73
C ARG A 430 -21.68 -7.05 -15.92
N GLY A 431 -20.51 -6.72 -16.48
CA GLY A 431 -19.40 -7.65 -16.64
C GLY A 431 -18.88 -8.17 -15.31
N VAL A 432 -18.69 -7.27 -14.35
CA VAL A 432 -18.26 -7.59 -12.97
C VAL A 432 -19.27 -8.50 -12.26
N ARG A 433 -20.57 -8.20 -12.35
CA ARG A 433 -21.65 -9.05 -11.80
C ARG A 433 -21.62 -10.47 -12.39
N SER A 434 -21.47 -10.57 -13.71
CA SER A 434 -21.39 -11.85 -14.42
C SER A 434 -20.17 -12.67 -13.98
N TYR A 435 -19.02 -11.99 -13.78
CA TYR A 435 -17.79 -12.61 -13.27
C TYR A 435 -17.99 -13.19 -11.87
N LEU A 436 -18.49 -12.40 -10.91
CA LEU A 436 -18.70 -12.84 -9.54
C LEU A 436 -19.70 -14.01 -9.47
N GLU A 437 -20.83 -13.94 -10.18
CA GLU A 437 -21.81 -15.02 -10.19
C GLU A 437 -21.25 -16.33 -10.77
N ARG A 438 -20.42 -16.23 -11.81
CA ARG A 438 -19.84 -17.41 -12.49
C ARG A 438 -18.78 -18.11 -11.67
N TYR A 439 -17.97 -17.35 -10.92
CA TYR A 439 -16.79 -17.89 -10.23
C TYR A 439 -16.93 -17.91 -8.70
N LYS A 440 -18.10 -17.59 -8.14
CA LYS A 440 -18.33 -17.62 -6.68
C LYS A 440 -17.87 -18.92 -6.03
N PHE A 441 -17.21 -18.82 -4.89
CA PHE A 441 -16.59 -19.92 -4.14
C PHE A 441 -15.49 -20.67 -4.91
N SER A 442 -14.95 -20.08 -5.95
CA SER A 442 -13.93 -20.67 -6.81
C SER A 442 -12.78 -19.69 -7.07
N ASN A 443 -11.92 -20.04 -8.00
CA ASN A 443 -10.76 -19.25 -8.39
C ASN A 443 -10.90 -18.80 -9.86
N ALA A 444 -10.32 -17.63 -10.16
CA ALA A 444 -10.30 -17.06 -11.49
C ALA A 444 -8.94 -16.46 -11.83
N ALA A 445 -8.68 -16.25 -13.12
CA ALA A 445 -7.53 -15.52 -13.64
C ALA A 445 -7.99 -14.23 -14.33
N GLY A 446 -7.09 -13.28 -14.59
CA GLY A 446 -7.42 -12.01 -15.21
C GLY A 446 -8.23 -12.11 -16.51
N ASN A 447 -7.89 -13.08 -17.36
CA ASN A 447 -8.65 -13.33 -18.59
C ASN A 447 -10.12 -13.73 -18.35
N ASP A 448 -10.42 -14.37 -17.23
CA ASP A 448 -11.78 -14.77 -16.88
C ASP A 448 -12.68 -13.53 -16.65
N LEU A 449 -12.11 -12.49 -16.00
CA LEU A 449 -12.78 -11.20 -15.81
C LEU A 449 -12.93 -10.42 -17.12
N TRP A 450 -11.85 -10.31 -17.90
CA TRP A 450 -11.89 -9.57 -19.17
C TRP A 450 -12.92 -10.15 -20.15
N ASN A 451 -13.07 -11.48 -20.19
CA ASN A 451 -14.08 -12.13 -21.01
C ASN A 451 -15.51 -11.70 -20.62
N GLN A 452 -15.82 -11.54 -19.33
CA GLN A 452 -17.16 -11.13 -18.90
C GLN A 452 -17.43 -9.64 -19.20
N ILE A 453 -16.43 -8.75 -19.01
CA ILE A 453 -16.57 -7.32 -19.33
C ILE A 453 -16.68 -7.11 -20.85
N GLU A 454 -15.89 -7.83 -21.67
CA GLU A 454 -15.97 -7.77 -23.13
C GLU A 454 -17.33 -8.24 -23.66
N GLN A 455 -17.88 -9.32 -23.10
CA GLN A 455 -19.24 -9.79 -23.47
C GLN A 455 -20.33 -8.77 -23.11
N ALA A 456 -20.18 -8.05 -22.02
CA ALA A 456 -21.14 -7.02 -21.59
C ALA A 456 -21.03 -5.73 -22.41
N SER A 457 -19.81 -5.26 -22.69
CA SER A 457 -19.54 -3.98 -23.36
C SER A 457 -19.53 -4.08 -24.90
N LYS A 458 -19.24 -5.27 -25.44
CA LYS A 458 -19.03 -5.51 -26.88
C LYS A 458 -17.88 -4.68 -27.48
N THR A 459 -16.92 -4.29 -26.64
CA THR A 459 -15.69 -3.57 -27.02
C THR A 459 -14.48 -4.50 -26.89
N GLY A 460 -13.36 -4.20 -27.52
CA GLY A 460 -12.14 -5.02 -27.51
C GLY A 460 -11.36 -4.97 -26.18
N VAL A 461 -12.05 -5.12 -25.04
CA VAL A 461 -11.47 -5.00 -23.68
C VAL A 461 -10.27 -5.91 -23.48
N LYS A 462 -10.38 -7.17 -23.89
CA LYS A 462 -9.34 -8.17 -23.68
C LYS A 462 -8.03 -7.82 -24.41
N ALA A 463 -8.13 -7.32 -25.64
CA ALA A 463 -6.96 -6.91 -26.41
C ALA A 463 -6.25 -5.72 -25.72
N VAL A 464 -7.00 -4.72 -25.28
CA VAL A 464 -6.49 -3.55 -24.57
C VAL A 464 -5.83 -3.99 -23.25
N MET A 465 -6.54 -4.75 -22.43
CA MET A 465 -6.06 -5.11 -21.08
C MET A 465 -4.83 -6.02 -21.09
N ASN A 466 -4.74 -6.99 -22.00
CA ASN A 466 -3.57 -7.86 -22.10
C ASN A 466 -2.27 -7.09 -22.37
N GLU A 467 -2.34 -5.97 -23.11
CA GLU A 467 -1.18 -5.12 -23.33
C GLU A 467 -0.81 -4.32 -22.07
N TRP A 468 -1.80 -3.80 -21.35
CA TRP A 468 -1.56 -3.00 -20.14
C TRP A 468 -1.08 -3.83 -18.94
N ILE A 469 -1.60 -5.05 -18.74
CA ILE A 469 -1.23 -5.87 -17.59
C ILE A 469 0.11 -6.59 -17.76
N ARG A 470 0.56 -6.83 -19.02
CA ARG A 470 1.78 -7.60 -19.31
C ARG A 470 3.00 -6.77 -19.65
N LYS A 471 2.83 -5.47 -19.87
CA LYS A 471 3.94 -4.56 -20.17
C LYS A 471 4.31 -3.72 -18.95
N PRO A 472 5.60 -3.69 -18.55
CA PRO A 472 6.09 -2.74 -17.56
C PRO A 472 6.17 -1.33 -18.16
N GLY A 473 5.96 -0.31 -17.32
CA GLY A 473 5.98 1.09 -17.76
C GLY A 473 4.65 1.56 -18.34
N TYR A 474 4.66 2.80 -18.81
CA TYR A 474 3.51 3.47 -19.40
C TYR A 474 3.98 4.51 -20.44
N PRO A 475 3.08 5.01 -21.33
CA PRO A 475 3.48 5.94 -22.35
C PRO A 475 3.52 7.41 -21.89
N VAL A 476 4.42 8.19 -22.49
CA VAL A 476 4.23 9.62 -22.66
C VAL A 476 3.68 9.88 -24.06
N VAL A 477 2.62 10.68 -24.15
CA VAL A 477 2.01 11.13 -25.38
C VAL A 477 2.55 12.52 -25.69
N ASN A 478 3.38 12.63 -26.73
CA ASN A 478 3.91 13.88 -27.22
C ASN A 478 2.90 14.48 -28.21
N VAL A 479 2.59 15.76 -28.05
CA VAL A 479 1.53 16.43 -28.80
C VAL A 479 2.09 17.67 -29.48
N LYS A 480 1.93 17.78 -30.80
CA LYS A 480 2.27 18.99 -31.55
C LYS A 480 1.22 19.30 -32.65
N LEU A 481 1.10 20.55 -33.01
CA LEU A 481 0.34 20.96 -34.20
C LEU A 481 1.24 20.93 -35.43
N ASP A 482 0.76 20.30 -36.51
CA ASP A 482 1.37 20.32 -37.82
C ASP A 482 0.29 20.63 -38.86
N GLY A 483 0.26 21.89 -39.33
CA GLY A 483 -0.78 22.40 -40.20
C GLY A 483 -2.17 22.27 -39.62
N LYS A 484 -3.03 21.49 -40.28
CA LYS A 484 -4.41 21.19 -39.87
C LYS A 484 -4.54 19.88 -39.09
N ASN A 485 -3.45 19.34 -38.58
CA ASN A 485 -3.44 18.09 -37.84
C ASN A 485 -2.82 18.29 -36.47
N LEU A 486 -3.39 17.61 -35.47
CA LEU A 486 -2.78 17.37 -34.19
C LEU A 486 -2.04 16.02 -34.28
N MET A 487 -0.73 16.07 -34.27
CA MET A 487 0.11 14.88 -34.24
C MET A 487 0.28 14.44 -32.80
N ILE A 488 -0.05 13.18 -32.52
CA ILE A 488 0.20 12.55 -31.24
C ILE A 488 1.13 11.35 -31.45
N GLN A 489 2.17 11.27 -30.61
CA GLN A 489 3.17 10.20 -30.67
C GLN A 489 3.39 9.64 -29.28
N GLN A 490 3.37 8.31 -29.12
CA GLN A 490 3.64 7.64 -27.86
C GLN A 490 5.00 6.95 -27.84
N GLN A 491 5.60 6.94 -26.67
CA GLN A 491 6.78 6.12 -26.34
C GLN A 491 6.77 5.83 -24.84
N ARG A 492 7.51 4.81 -24.38
CA ARG A 492 7.64 4.55 -22.94
C ARG A 492 8.24 5.76 -22.22
N PHE A 493 7.61 6.19 -21.13
CA PHE A 493 8.16 7.20 -20.25
C PHE A 493 9.15 6.56 -19.27
N LEU A 494 10.40 7.08 -19.28
CA LEU A 494 11.45 6.71 -18.32
C LEU A 494 12.02 7.97 -17.67
N LEU A 495 12.00 8.01 -16.34
CA LEU A 495 12.39 9.19 -15.57
C LEU A 495 13.88 9.54 -15.71
N ASN A 496 14.72 8.55 -16.06
CA ASN A 496 16.15 8.75 -16.34
C ASN A 496 16.45 9.41 -17.70
N GLY A 497 15.43 9.67 -18.52
CA GLY A 497 15.56 10.29 -19.84
C GLY A 497 15.93 9.34 -20.97
N SER A 498 16.11 8.04 -20.72
CA SER A 498 16.31 7.06 -21.78
C SER A 498 15.04 6.86 -22.62
N SER A 499 15.19 6.39 -23.84
CA SER A 499 14.08 6.14 -24.77
C SER A 499 14.01 4.65 -25.09
N GLU A 500 12.83 4.09 -24.94
CA GLU A 500 12.53 2.72 -25.37
C GLU A 500 11.30 2.72 -26.28
N PRO A 501 11.42 2.23 -27.54
CA PRO A 501 10.27 2.04 -28.41
C PRO A 501 9.29 1.05 -27.78
N SER A 502 8.15 1.53 -27.39
CA SER A 502 7.05 0.70 -26.90
C SER A 502 5.74 1.46 -27.06
N ASN A 503 4.67 0.78 -27.40
CA ASN A 503 3.34 1.36 -27.52
C ASN A 503 2.30 0.51 -26.83
N TRP A 504 1.24 1.18 -26.41
CA TRP A 504 0.05 0.63 -25.77
C TRP A 504 -1.20 1.02 -26.56
N PRO A 505 -2.28 0.27 -26.51
CA PRO A 505 -3.60 0.77 -26.90
C PRO A 505 -4.07 1.78 -25.83
N VAL A 506 -3.94 3.09 -26.13
CA VAL A 506 -4.22 4.17 -25.18
C VAL A 506 -5.57 4.79 -25.46
N PRO A 507 -6.57 4.68 -24.56
CA PRO A 507 -7.80 5.45 -24.64
C PRO A 507 -7.50 6.93 -24.41
N ILE A 508 -7.42 7.69 -25.50
CA ILE A 508 -7.18 9.14 -25.47
C ILE A 508 -8.50 9.88 -25.29
N THR A 509 -8.55 10.73 -24.28
CA THR A 509 -9.58 11.78 -24.14
C THR A 509 -8.97 13.11 -24.46
N LEU A 510 -9.62 13.92 -25.30
CA LEU A 510 -9.12 15.24 -25.67
C LEU A 510 -10.25 16.25 -25.81
N LYS A 511 -9.92 17.52 -25.57
CA LYS A 511 -10.80 18.67 -25.70
C LYS A 511 -10.13 19.71 -26.59
N ILE A 512 -10.75 20.08 -27.71
CA ILE A 512 -10.28 21.11 -28.66
C ILE A 512 -11.35 22.18 -28.80
N ASN A 513 -11.00 23.43 -28.50
CA ASN A 513 -11.95 24.58 -28.55
C ASN A 513 -13.26 24.28 -27.78
N GLY A 514 -13.15 23.60 -26.63
CA GLY A 514 -14.29 23.20 -25.79
C GLY A 514 -15.03 21.95 -26.24
N LYS A 515 -14.73 21.35 -27.39
CA LYS A 515 -15.38 20.12 -27.88
C LYS A 515 -14.56 18.91 -27.48
N GLU A 516 -15.20 17.96 -26.76
CA GLU A 516 -14.58 16.72 -26.32
C GLU A 516 -14.66 15.62 -27.39
N GLN A 517 -13.61 14.81 -27.43
CA GLN A 517 -13.49 13.67 -28.33
C GLN A 517 -12.80 12.52 -27.59
N LYS A 518 -13.08 11.30 -28.00
CA LYS A 518 -12.41 10.07 -27.51
C LYS A 518 -11.93 9.26 -28.71
N LEU A 519 -10.76 8.66 -28.59
CA LEU A 519 -10.22 7.70 -29.57
C LEU A 519 -9.35 6.66 -28.87
N LEU A 520 -9.15 5.52 -29.50
CA LEU A 520 -8.17 4.53 -29.08
C LEU A 520 -6.92 4.69 -29.96
N MET A 521 -5.81 5.08 -29.36
CA MET A 521 -4.51 5.16 -30.04
C MET A 521 -3.83 3.79 -29.97
N GLU A 522 -3.77 3.08 -31.10
CA GLU A 522 -3.17 1.73 -31.17
C GLU A 522 -1.75 1.74 -31.78
N ARG A 523 -1.39 2.82 -32.45
CA ARG A 523 -0.08 2.98 -33.13
C ARG A 523 0.86 3.86 -32.32
N SER A 524 2.14 3.82 -32.68
CA SER A 524 3.14 4.72 -32.11
C SER A 524 2.89 6.20 -32.45
N GLU A 525 2.17 6.46 -33.55
CA GLU A 525 1.85 7.81 -34.03
C GLU A 525 0.44 7.83 -34.65
N GLU A 526 -0.32 8.89 -34.34
CA GLU A 526 -1.64 9.16 -34.90
C GLU A 526 -1.78 10.62 -35.29
N SER A 527 -2.55 10.89 -36.34
CA SER A 527 -2.85 12.23 -36.86
C SER A 527 -4.34 12.52 -36.73
N ILE A 528 -4.69 13.54 -35.95
CA ILE A 528 -6.07 13.91 -35.67
C ILE A 528 -6.36 15.23 -36.42
N PRO A 529 -7.31 15.25 -37.38
CA PRO A 529 -7.73 16.50 -38.03
C PRO A 529 -8.27 17.48 -36.98
N VAL A 530 -7.81 18.74 -37.07
CA VAL A 530 -8.26 19.81 -36.18
C VAL A 530 -8.87 20.96 -36.98
N PRO A 531 -9.71 21.83 -36.37
CA PRO A 531 -10.20 23.05 -36.99
C PRO A 531 -9.06 23.95 -37.50
N ASP A 532 -9.34 24.80 -38.44
CA ASP A 532 -8.35 25.78 -38.97
C ASP A 532 -7.71 26.66 -37.87
N TRP A 533 -8.42 26.81 -36.78
CA TRP A 533 -7.95 27.49 -35.56
C TRP A 533 -8.09 26.61 -34.33
N VAL A 534 -7.00 26.34 -33.66
CA VAL A 534 -6.96 25.70 -32.34
C VAL A 534 -6.59 26.76 -31.31
N ASP A 535 -7.57 27.29 -30.59
CA ASP A 535 -7.36 28.25 -29.51
C ASP A 535 -7.03 27.56 -28.19
N SER A 536 -7.73 26.49 -27.87
CA SER A 536 -7.58 25.73 -26.62
C SER A 536 -7.47 24.23 -26.87
N LEU A 537 -6.67 23.55 -26.05
CA LEU A 537 -6.39 22.13 -26.18
C LEU A 537 -6.09 21.53 -24.81
N LYS A 538 -6.66 20.35 -24.50
CA LYS A 538 -6.26 19.49 -23.35
C LYS A 538 -6.47 18.02 -23.71
N LEU A 539 -5.48 17.20 -23.40
CA LEU A 539 -5.54 15.72 -23.45
C LEU A 539 -5.55 15.16 -22.04
N ASN A 540 -5.94 13.90 -21.92
CA ASN A 540 -6.10 13.17 -20.66
C ASN A 540 -7.03 13.90 -19.69
N LEU A 541 -8.30 14.08 -20.12
CA LEU A 541 -9.30 14.79 -19.32
C LEU A 541 -9.56 14.02 -18.02
N GLU A 542 -9.64 14.77 -16.91
CA GLU A 542 -9.85 14.23 -15.54
C GLU A 542 -8.81 13.19 -15.14
N GLU A 543 -7.63 13.19 -15.79
CA GLU A 543 -6.56 12.22 -15.55
C GLU A 543 -7.09 10.76 -15.45
N THR A 544 -8.03 10.42 -16.34
CA THR A 544 -8.62 9.07 -16.39
C THR A 544 -7.70 8.04 -17.01
N GLY A 545 -6.78 8.46 -17.89
CA GLY A 545 -5.81 7.58 -18.53
C GLY A 545 -4.50 7.47 -17.74
N PHE A 546 -3.88 6.29 -17.74
CA PHE A 546 -2.59 6.06 -17.08
C PHE A 546 -1.42 6.40 -18.02
N TYR A 547 -1.26 7.69 -18.37
CA TYR A 547 -0.20 8.20 -19.25
C TYR A 547 0.08 9.68 -18.97
N ARG A 548 1.27 10.15 -19.38
CA ARG A 548 1.65 11.57 -19.30
C ARG A 548 1.50 12.24 -20.65
N VAL A 549 1.28 13.57 -20.67
CA VAL A 549 1.15 14.35 -21.88
C VAL A 549 2.17 15.46 -21.94
N TYR A 550 3.00 15.47 -23.00
CA TYR A 550 3.94 16.55 -23.26
C TYR A 550 3.46 17.41 -24.44
N TYR A 551 3.22 18.70 -24.20
CA TYR A 551 2.71 19.65 -25.17
C TYR A 551 3.84 20.46 -25.79
N GLU A 552 4.31 20.07 -26.99
CA GLU A 552 5.41 20.73 -27.67
C GLU A 552 4.98 22.11 -28.20
N GLY A 553 5.41 23.18 -27.52
CA GLY A 553 5.06 24.58 -27.89
C GLY A 553 3.60 24.96 -27.72
N LEU A 554 2.80 24.13 -26.99
CA LEU A 554 1.34 24.31 -26.93
C LEU A 554 0.80 24.69 -25.55
N TYR A 555 1.66 24.86 -24.53
CA TYR A 555 1.19 25.13 -23.16
C TYR A 555 0.31 26.36 -23.02
N ASP A 556 0.52 27.42 -23.84
CA ASP A 556 -0.37 28.60 -23.84
C ASP A 556 -1.79 28.26 -24.29
N ARG A 557 -1.96 27.30 -25.22
CA ARG A 557 -3.28 26.83 -25.65
C ARG A 557 -3.93 25.94 -24.62
N VAL A 558 -3.12 25.14 -23.88
CA VAL A 558 -3.59 24.35 -22.76
C VAL A 558 -4.17 25.27 -21.68
N TRP A 559 -3.49 26.37 -21.36
CA TRP A 559 -3.96 27.35 -20.37
C TRP A 559 -5.23 28.11 -20.76
N ARG A 560 -5.58 28.17 -22.04
CA ARG A 560 -6.86 28.73 -22.49
C ARG A 560 -8.01 27.74 -22.41
N SER A 561 -7.73 26.45 -22.18
CA SER A 561 -8.77 25.46 -21.94
C SER A 561 -9.48 25.73 -20.61
N ASN A 562 -10.79 25.51 -20.60
CA ASN A 562 -11.52 25.44 -19.33
C ASN A 562 -11.20 24.09 -18.65
N MET A 563 -10.25 24.13 -17.71
CA MET A 563 -9.69 22.95 -17.03
C MET A 563 -10.33 22.75 -15.67
N SER A 564 -10.68 21.50 -15.37
CA SER A 564 -11.05 21.08 -14.01
C SER A 564 -9.85 21.17 -13.04
N PRO A 565 -10.06 21.07 -11.73
CA PRO A 565 -8.96 20.92 -10.78
C PRO A 565 -8.04 19.74 -11.08
N VAL A 566 -8.61 18.62 -11.54
CA VAL A 566 -7.86 17.40 -11.90
C VAL A 566 -7.01 17.63 -13.17
N ASP A 567 -7.55 18.31 -14.16
CA ASP A 567 -6.79 18.68 -15.37
C ASP A 567 -5.58 19.59 -15.04
N ARG A 568 -5.77 20.57 -14.14
CA ARG A 568 -4.67 21.45 -13.68
C ARG A 568 -3.62 20.68 -12.88
N TYR A 569 -4.05 19.74 -12.05
CA TYR A 569 -3.16 18.80 -11.38
C TYR A 569 -2.29 18.04 -12.40
N GLY A 570 -2.91 17.44 -13.43
CA GLY A 570 -2.18 16.70 -14.47
C GLY A 570 -1.07 17.51 -15.13
N ILE A 571 -1.34 18.81 -15.44
CA ILE A 571 -0.36 19.71 -16.05
C ILE A 571 0.87 19.90 -15.15
N VAL A 572 0.69 20.17 -13.87
CA VAL A 572 1.82 20.44 -12.97
C VAL A 572 2.54 19.14 -12.59
N SER A 573 1.84 18.01 -12.47
CA SER A 573 2.40 16.69 -12.23
C SER A 573 3.29 16.23 -13.40
N ASP A 574 2.82 16.41 -14.64
CA ASP A 574 3.59 16.08 -15.83
C ASP A 574 4.81 17.00 -15.98
N ALA A 575 4.64 18.31 -15.78
CA ALA A 575 5.73 19.28 -15.84
C ALA A 575 6.86 18.96 -14.83
N TYR A 576 6.50 18.55 -13.61
CA TYR A 576 7.48 18.12 -12.62
C TYR A 576 8.27 16.89 -13.08
N ALA A 577 7.57 15.86 -13.57
CA ALA A 577 8.21 14.65 -14.07
C ALA A 577 9.15 14.94 -15.26
N PHE A 578 8.72 15.79 -16.21
CA PHE A 578 9.56 16.21 -17.33
C PHE A 578 10.75 17.07 -16.89
N THR A 579 10.62 17.83 -15.81
CA THR A 579 11.72 18.62 -15.24
C THR A 579 12.77 17.70 -14.59
N ILE A 580 12.36 16.70 -13.82
CA ILE A 580 13.28 15.72 -13.26
C ILE A 580 13.96 14.91 -14.36
N GLN A 581 13.21 14.49 -15.39
CA GLN A 581 13.72 13.78 -16.56
C GLN A 581 14.72 14.64 -17.39
N GLY A 582 14.48 15.96 -17.49
CA GLY A 582 15.26 16.89 -18.28
C GLY A 582 14.67 17.28 -19.63
N LYS A 583 13.42 16.92 -19.88
CA LYS A 583 12.68 17.31 -21.07
C LYS A 583 12.11 18.74 -20.96
N MET A 584 11.90 19.22 -19.72
CA MET A 584 11.51 20.60 -19.41
C MET A 584 12.61 21.27 -18.59
N ASP A 585 12.96 22.52 -18.91
CA ASP A 585 13.93 23.29 -18.14
C ASP A 585 13.40 23.66 -16.75
N PHE A 586 14.28 23.68 -15.76
CA PHE A 586 13.91 24.03 -14.39
C PHE A 586 13.34 25.47 -14.28
N SER A 587 13.83 26.41 -15.07
CA SER A 587 13.31 27.78 -15.15
C SER A 587 11.88 27.83 -15.71
N GLN A 588 11.59 27.02 -16.73
CA GLN A 588 10.23 26.89 -17.28
C GLN A 588 9.25 26.31 -16.26
N TYR A 589 9.71 25.29 -15.49
CA TYR A 589 8.92 24.73 -14.41
C TYR A 589 8.63 25.76 -13.30
N LEU A 590 9.62 26.54 -12.88
CA LEU A 590 9.41 27.60 -11.88
C LEU A 590 8.43 28.66 -12.39
N ALA A 591 8.53 29.07 -13.66
CA ALA A 591 7.58 29.99 -14.27
C ALA A 591 6.15 29.40 -14.37
N LEU A 592 6.04 28.07 -14.55
CA LEU A 592 4.76 27.39 -14.47
C LEU A 592 4.17 27.44 -13.06
N LEU A 593 4.98 27.22 -12.00
CA LEU A 593 4.53 27.30 -10.62
C LEU A 593 3.97 28.68 -10.24
N ASP A 594 4.44 29.75 -10.86
CA ASP A 594 3.90 31.11 -10.63
C ASP A 594 2.40 31.19 -10.97
N ARG A 595 1.90 30.41 -11.93
CA ARG A 595 0.47 30.33 -12.27
C ARG A 595 -0.37 29.68 -11.17
N TYR A 596 0.24 28.83 -10.33
CA TYR A 596 -0.41 28.14 -9.20
C TYR A 596 -0.27 28.86 -7.87
N MET A 597 0.44 30.01 -7.80
CA MET A 597 0.65 30.71 -6.52
C MET A 597 -0.65 31.06 -5.80
N ASN A 598 -1.72 31.32 -6.56
CA ASN A 598 -3.05 31.66 -6.06
C ASN A 598 -4.08 30.55 -6.31
N GLU A 599 -3.64 29.30 -6.49
CA GLU A 599 -4.55 28.16 -6.69
C GLU A 599 -5.49 28.02 -5.48
N GLN A 600 -6.77 27.79 -5.76
CA GLN A 600 -7.80 27.74 -4.73
C GLN A 600 -8.36 26.32 -4.52
N GLU A 601 -8.12 25.44 -5.47
CA GLU A 601 -8.64 24.08 -5.43
C GLU A 601 -7.68 23.13 -4.74
N TYR A 602 -8.26 22.15 -4.05
CA TYR A 602 -7.56 21.20 -3.18
C TYR A 602 -6.41 20.47 -3.90
N LEU A 603 -6.72 19.77 -5.00
CA LEU A 603 -5.79 18.83 -5.62
C LEU A 603 -4.56 19.53 -6.24
N PRO A 604 -4.69 20.55 -7.11
CA PRO A 604 -3.51 21.19 -7.71
C PRO A 604 -2.68 21.98 -6.69
N ALA A 605 -3.31 22.60 -5.68
CA ALA A 605 -2.56 23.26 -4.60
C ALA A 605 -1.77 22.26 -3.76
N PHE A 606 -2.37 21.12 -3.47
CA PHE A 606 -1.71 20.04 -2.74
C PHE A 606 -0.49 19.51 -3.51
N GLU A 607 -0.64 19.26 -4.82
CA GLU A 607 0.43 18.76 -5.69
C GLU A 607 1.64 19.71 -5.74
N VAL A 608 1.39 21.02 -5.94
CA VAL A 608 2.48 22.03 -5.91
C VAL A 608 3.22 21.99 -4.57
N SER A 609 2.48 21.88 -3.47
CA SER A 609 3.08 21.76 -2.14
C SER A 609 3.93 20.49 -2.00
N ASP A 610 3.46 19.37 -2.54
CA ASP A 610 4.14 18.09 -2.53
C ASP A 610 5.46 18.15 -3.32
N GLN A 611 5.42 18.72 -4.51
CA GLN A 611 6.60 18.89 -5.37
C GLN A 611 7.64 19.83 -4.73
N LEU A 612 7.21 20.97 -4.20
CA LEU A 612 8.10 21.91 -3.50
C LEU A 612 8.74 21.27 -2.27
N SER A 613 7.98 20.47 -1.52
CA SER A 613 8.47 19.74 -0.36
C SER A 613 9.51 18.68 -0.75
N SER A 614 9.24 17.94 -1.84
CA SER A 614 10.15 16.92 -2.39
C SER A 614 11.45 17.54 -2.91
N LEU A 615 11.36 18.68 -3.59
CA LEU A 615 12.54 19.42 -4.03
C LEU A 615 13.34 19.99 -2.83
N ASN A 616 12.68 20.53 -1.81
CA ASN A 616 13.35 21.02 -0.60
C ASN A 616 14.09 19.88 0.15
N ALA A 617 13.63 18.65 0.01
CA ALA A 617 14.33 17.49 0.56
C ALA A 617 15.66 17.19 -0.14
N ILE A 618 15.92 17.68 -1.33
CA ILE A 618 17.13 17.40 -2.11
C ILE A 618 17.91 18.66 -2.55
N THR A 619 17.28 19.84 -2.55
CA THR A 619 17.92 21.11 -2.94
C THR A 619 17.32 22.30 -2.21
N ARG A 620 18.13 23.34 -1.95
CA ARG A 620 17.66 24.61 -1.37
C ARG A 620 17.15 25.62 -2.42
N ARG A 621 17.21 25.30 -3.70
CA ARG A 621 16.86 26.25 -4.78
C ARG A 621 15.41 26.67 -4.81
N VAL A 622 14.51 25.90 -4.18
CA VAL A 622 13.08 26.21 -4.12
C VAL A 622 12.61 26.71 -2.74
N GLU A 623 13.51 26.90 -1.76
CA GLU A 623 13.12 27.33 -0.41
C GLU A 623 12.27 28.61 -0.41
N GLU A 624 12.68 29.64 -1.18
CA GLU A 624 11.97 30.91 -1.22
C GLU A 624 10.60 30.77 -1.94
N THR A 625 10.56 30.06 -3.05
CA THR A 625 9.31 29.75 -3.77
C THR A 625 8.37 28.97 -2.89
N SER A 626 8.89 27.97 -2.18
CA SER A 626 8.13 27.13 -1.26
C SER A 626 7.54 27.97 -0.10
N ARG A 627 8.37 28.80 0.54
CA ARG A 627 7.93 29.67 1.64
C ARG A 627 6.83 30.64 1.18
N LYS A 628 7.04 31.30 0.04
CA LYS A 628 6.07 32.23 -0.56
C LYS A 628 4.75 31.51 -0.88
N PHE A 629 4.81 30.34 -1.51
CA PHE A 629 3.64 29.55 -1.86
C PHE A 629 2.84 29.15 -0.62
N HIS A 630 3.49 28.53 0.37
CA HIS A 630 2.80 28.04 1.57
C HIS A 630 2.21 29.18 2.42
N ARG A 631 2.94 30.31 2.59
CA ARG A 631 2.40 31.51 3.27
C ARG A 631 1.17 32.06 2.56
N ASN A 632 1.18 32.10 1.22
CA ASN A 632 0.03 32.55 0.45
C ASN A 632 -1.15 31.60 0.55
N GLN A 633 -0.92 30.32 0.43
CA GLN A 633 -1.96 29.29 0.57
C GLN A 633 -2.61 29.32 1.97
N LEU A 634 -1.84 29.49 3.02
CA LEU A 634 -2.39 29.62 4.38
C LEU A 634 -3.31 30.85 4.54
N LYS A 635 -3.04 31.95 3.82
CA LYS A 635 -3.96 33.10 3.79
C LYS A 635 -5.26 32.78 3.06
N ILE A 636 -5.18 32.08 1.92
CA ILE A 636 -6.35 31.65 1.14
C ILE A 636 -7.23 30.71 1.95
N LEU A 637 -6.61 29.79 2.70
CA LEU A 637 -7.29 28.74 3.47
C LEU A 637 -7.78 29.19 4.85
N ALA A 638 -7.39 30.37 5.35
CA ALA A 638 -7.56 30.82 6.74
C ALA A 638 -9.01 30.72 7.25
N ASN A 639 -9.99 31.02 6.42
CA ASN A 639 -11.41 31.05 6.80
C ASN A 639 -12.25 29.94 6.15
N ARG A 640 -11.62 29.03 5.41
CA ARG A 640 -12.32 27.91 4.78
C ARG A 640 -12.56 26.80 5.81
N LYS A 641 -13.79 26.23 5.79
CA LYS A 641 -14.21 25.21 6.78
C LYS A 641 -14.59 23.87 6.14
N ASP A 642 -14.57 23.79 4.82
CA ASP A 642 -14.77 22.51 4.15
C ASP A 642 -13.60 21.56 4.46
N GLU A 643 -13.90 20.28 4.51
CA GLU A 643 -12.97 19.24 4.98
C GLU A 643 -11.67 19.18 4.19
N ASN A 644 -11.74 19.36 2.86
CA ASN A 644 -10.54 19.35 2.01
C ASN A 644 -9.63 20.57 2.28
N SER A 645 -10.22 21.75 2.48
CA SER A 645 -9.46 22.96 2.87
C SER A 645 -8.83 22.82 4.26
N VAL A 646 -9.48 22.14 5.20
CA VAL A 646 -8.96 21.86 6.54
C VAL A 646 -7.73 20.96 6.45
N VAL A 647 -7.82 19.85 5.70
CA VAL A 647 -6.68 18.94 5.45
C VAL A 647 -5.52 19.67 4.76
N LEU A 648 -5.82 20.46 3.73
CA LEU A 648 -4.82 21.22 2.98
C LEU A 648 -4.10 22.23 3.88
N ARG A 649 -4.85 22.98 4.71
CA ARG A 649 -4.31 23.96 5.67
C ARG A 649 -3.32 23.31 6.65
N GLY A 650 -3.69 22.18 7.27
CA GLY A 650 -2.81 21.45 8.19
C GLY A 650 -1.52 20.98 7.52
N SER A 651 -1.63 20.46 6.31
CA SER A 651 -0.48 20.03 5.50
C SER A 651 0.44 21.19 5.15
N MET A 652 -0.12 22.31 4.66
CA MET A 652 0.65 23.53 4.33
C MET A 652 1.37 24.11 5.55
N ALA A 653 0.66 24.20 6.69
CA ALA A 653 1.19 24.72 7.94
C ALA A 653 2.39 23.90 8.44
N SER A 654 2.28 22.62 8.36
CA SER A 654 3.29 21.71 8.87
C SER A 654 4.56 21.72 8.00
N ARG A 655 4.41 21.77 6.66
CA ARG A 655 5.55 21.93 5.71
C ARG A 655 6.24 23.28 5.88
N LEU A 656 5.47 24.34 6.07
CA LEU A 656 6.02 25.67 6.33
C LEU A 656 6.79 25.71 7.65
N ALA A 657 6.25 25.10 8.71
CA ALA A 657 6.91 25.03 10.02
C ALA A 657 8.28 24.36 9.98
N LEU A 658 8.51 23.39 9.08
CA LEU A 658 9.80 22.73 8.93
C LEU A 658 10.88 23.64 8.31
N HIS A 659 10.49 24.61 7.45
CA HIS A 659 11.42 25.38 6.63
C HIS A 659 11.39 26.90 6.90
N ASP A 660 10.41 27.41 7.66
CA ASP A 660 10.25 28.83 7.99
C ASP A 660 10.33 29.06 9.49
N THR A 661 11.48 29.60 9.95
CA THR A 661 11.77 29.80 11.37
C THR A 661 10.82 30.78 12.06
N GLU A 662 10.37 31.81 11.34
CA GLU A 662 9.46 32.83 11.88
C GLU A 662 8.09 32.22 12.12
N TYR A 663 7.56 31.52 11.10
CA TYR A 663 6.29 30.79 11.20
C TYR A 663 6.33 29.70 12.28
N ALA A 664 7.44 28.96 12.36
CA ALA A 664 7.60 27.94 13.40
C ALA A 664 7.54 28.55 14.82
N ARG A 665 8.19 29.71 15.07
CA ARG A 665 8.13 30.40 16.37
C ARG A 665 6.70 30.94 16.67
N GLU A 666 6.05 31.50 15.66
CA GLU A 666 4.66 31.97 15.80
C GLU A 666 3.72 30.83 16.19
N LEU A 667 3.78 29.73 15.47
CA LEU A 667 2.89 28.57 15.72
C LEU A 667 3.24 27.88 17.05
N ALA A 668 4.54 27.75 17.39
CA ALA A 668 4.99 27.16 18.65
C ALA A 668 4.53 27.97 19.88
N SER A 669 4.37 29.29 19.76
CA SER A 669 3.84 30.11 20.87
C SER A 669 2.42 29.71 21.30
N ARG A 670 1.69 29.02 20.45
CA ARG A 670 0.34 28.48 20.69
C ARG A 670 0.35 27.03 21.19
N PHE A 671 1.50 26.43 21.41
CA PHE A 671 1.59 25.00 21.76
C PHE A 671 0.91 24.68 23.10
N ASN A 672 0.80 25.64 24.02
CA ASN A 672 0.05 25.47 25.26
C ASN A 672 -1.47 25.25 25.04
N ASP A 673 -1.98 25.64 23.88
CA ASP A 673 -3.38 25.43 23.48
C ASP A 673 -3.58 24.22 22.56
N TYR A 674 -2.59 23.32 22.52
CA TYR A 674 -2.57 22.14 21.65
C TYR A 674 -3.84 21.27 21.75
N GLU A 675 -4.38 21.08 22.97
CA GLU A 675 -5.55 20.23 23.19
C GLU A 675 -6.81 20.79 22.51
N ASN A 676 -6.95 22.09 22.44
CA ASN A 676 -8.10 22.76 21.83
C ASN A 676 -7.87 23.07 20.33
N ALA A 677 -6.72 22.76 19.79
CA ALA A 677 -6.41 23.04 18.40
C ALA A 677 -7.22 22.17 17.43
N GLU A 678 -7.49 22.71 16.24
CA GLU A 678 -8.09 21.94 15.16
C GLU A 678 -7.26 20.69 14.89
N PRO A 679 -7.86 19.47 14.82
CA PRO A 679 -7.10 18.22 14.76
C PRO A 679 -6.08 18.16 13.61
N ASP A 680 -6.44 18.66 12.43
CA ASP A 680 -5.52 18.69 11.26
C ASP A 680 -4.35 19.69 11.43
N MET A 681 -4.45 20.69 12.32
CA MET A 681 -3.38 21.63 12.65
C MET A 681 -2.40 21.10 13.73
N LYS A 682 -2.80 20.12 14.53
CA LYS A 682 -2.00 19.59 15.65
C LYS A 682 -0.62 19.11 15.24
N GLN A 683 -0.50 18.47 14.08
CA GLN A 683 0.80 18.06 13.53
C GLN A 683 1.73 19.25 13.29
N ALA A 684 1.22 20.32 12.68
CA ALA A 684 2.01 21.52 12.42
C ALA A 684 2.51 22.17 13.73
N MET A 685 1.68 22.15 14.78
CA MET A 685 2.06 22.65 16.09
C MET A 685 3.18 21.84 16.73
N VAL A 686 3.17 20.52 16.60
CA VAL A 686 4.22 19.64 17.12
C VAL A 686 5.53 19.88 16.37
N VAL A 687 5.50 19.95 15.03
CA VAL A 687 6.68 20.27 14.21
C VAL A 687 7.23 21.66 14.55
N ALA A 688 6.37 22.65 14.66
CA ALA A 688 6.77 24.02 15.02
C ALA A 688 7.41 24.07 16.40
N ASN A 689 6.87 23.34 17.38
CA ASN A 689 7.43 23.28 18.73
C ASN A 689 8.82 22.63 18.70
N ALA A 690 9.03 21.53 17.99
CA ALA A 690 10.33 20.89 17.83
C ALA A 690 11.36 21.86 17.21
N GLN A 691 10.98 22.59 16.17
CA GLN A 691 11.81 23.56 15.46
C GLN A 691 12.19 24.77 16.31
N ALA A 692 11.31 25.22 17.21
CA ALA A 692 11.47 26.47 17.97
C ALA A 692 11.99 26.27 19.39
N SER A 693 11.52 25.27 20.13
CA SER A 693 11.85 25.12 21.57
C SER A 693 13.03 24.20 21.83
N GLY A 694 13.24 23.17 21.03
CA GLY A 694 14.23 22.13 21.31
C GLY A 694 13.88 21.23 22.51
N ASP A 695 12.64 21.27 23.01
CA ASP A 695 12.20 20.50 24.18
C ASP A 695 11.84 19.06 23.81
N PHE A 696 12.86 18.23 23.76
CA PHE A 696 12.74 16.80 23.43
C PHE A 696 11.93 16.02 24.48
N GLU A 697 12.16 16.32 25.79
CA GLU A 697 11.53 15.56 26.88
C GLU A 697 10.01 15.76 26.92
N SER A 698 9.55 16.97 26.65
CA SER A 698 8.11 17.25 26.55
C SER A 698 7.46 16.45 25.41
N LEU A 699 8.09 16.43 24.22
CA LEU A 699 7.54 15.67 23.08
C LEU A 699 7.57 14.16 23.34
N LEU A 700 8.66 13.63 23.95
CA LEU A 700 8.75 12.21 24.31
C LEU A 700 7.71 11.82 25.36
N LYS A 701 7.51 12.65 26.39
CA LYS A 701 6.48 12.43 27.40
C LYS A 701 5.09 12.40 26.78
N ASN A 702 4.80 13.30 25.85
CA ASN A 702 3.52 13.32 25.13
C ASN A 702 3.36 12.06 24.30
N TYR A 703 4.38 11.64 23.51
CA TYR A 703 4.34 10.39 22.76
C TYR A 703 3.95 9.20 23.65
N LYS A 704 4.59 9.06 24.82
CA LYS A 704 4.35 7.93 25.73
C LYS A 704 2.95 7.94 26.35
N ASN A 705 2.40 9.11 26.61
CA ASN A 705 1.15 9.26 27.39
C ASN A 705 -0.12 9.40 26.52
N ARG A 706 0.00 9.55 25.20
CA ARG A 706 -1.16 9.68 24.32
C ARG A 706 -1.86 8.33 24.11
N PRO A 707 -3.20 8.27 24.25
CA PRO A 707 -3.95 7.03 24.04
C PRO A 707 -4.12 6.68 22.56
N SER A 708 -4.26 7.70 21.71
CA SER A 708 -4.52 7.56 20.27
C SER A 708 -3.22 7.33 19.48
N GLU A 709 -3.24 6.39 18.55
CA GLU A 709 -2.11 6.13 17.65
C GLU A 709 -1.85 7.31 16.68
N GLU A 710 -2.89 8.08 16.32
CA GLU A 710 -2.74 9.30 15.55
C GLU A 710 -1.93 10.34 16.33
N GLU A 711 -2.28 10.57 17.61
CA GLU A 711 -1.53 11.49 18.46
C GLU A 711 -0.07 11.04 18.64
N LYS A 712 0.16 9.75 18.94
CA LYS A 712 1.51 9.20 19.05
C LYS A 712 2.33 9.46 17.80
N SER A 713 1.75 9.23 16.65
CA SER A 713 2.39 9.47 15.36
C SER A 713 2.78 10.93 15.14
N ARG A 714 1.92 11.90 15.51
CA ARG A 714 2.24 13.34 15.45
C ARG A 714 3.51 13.67 16.26
N PHE A 715 3.60 13.12 17.48
CA PHE A 715 4.77 13.34 18.34
C PHE A 715 6.03 12.62 17.83
N LEU A 716 5.91 11.46 17.18
CA LEU A 716 7.04 10.80 16.50
C LEU A 716 7.64 11.67 15.40
N VAL A 717 6.81 12.31 14.59
CA VAL A 717 7.28 13.28 13.58
C VAL A 717 7.97 14.46 14.26
N GLY A 718 7.44 14.97 15.36
CA GLY A 718 8.06 16.02 16.13
C GLY A 718 9.43 15.64 16.67
N LEU A 719 9.58 14.42 17.21
CA LEU A 719 10.84 13.90 17.75
C LEU A 719 11.98 13.82 16.72
N THR A 720 11.69 13.84 15.44
CA THR A 720 12.68 13.87 14.35
C THR A 720 12.71 15.20 13.58
N SER A 721 11.99 16.22 14.06
CA SER A 721 11.89 17.53 13.41
C SER A 721 12.76 18.61 14.06
N PHE A 722 13.71 18.27 14.92
CA PHE A 722 14.59 19.24 15.57
C PHE A 722 15.65 19.78 14.61
N ARG A 723 16.09 21.04 14.87
CA ARG A 723 17.26 21.62 14.20
C ARG A 723 18.58 21.09 14.76
N LYS A 724 18.57 20.56 15.96
CA LYS A 724 19.75 20.02 16.63
C LYS A 724 19.92 18.55 16.26
N PRO A 725 20.95 18.19 15.47
CA PRO A 725 21.14 16.80 14.99
C PRO A 725 21.15 15.75 16.10
N SER A 726 21.76 16.04 17.25
CA SER A 726 21.84 15.10 18.37
C SER A 726 20.47 14.71 18.97
N LEU A 727 19.45 15.56 18.87
CA LEU A 727 18.11 15.24 19.33
C LEU A 727 17.40 14.28 18.36
N ASN A 728 17.61 14.49 17.06
CA ASN A 728 17.09 13.60 16.03
C ASN A 728 17.74 12.21 16.11
N SER A 729 19.05 12.12 16.33
CA SER A 729 19.75 10.84 16.55
C SER A 729 19.20 10.12 17.79
N ARG A 730 19.01 10.85 18.89
CA ARG A 730 18.42 10.30 20.12
C ARG A 730 17.01 9.72 19.88
N ALA A 731 16.20 10.36 19.02
CA ALA A 731 14.87 9.84 18.66
C ALA A 731 14.98 8.50 17.91
N LEU A 732 15.96 8.38 17.01
CA LEU A 732 16.20 7.12 16.29
C LEU A 732 16.66 6.00 17.22
N ASP A 733 17.50 6.31 18.23
CA ASP A 733 17.95 5.32 19.22
C ASP A 733 16.81 4.75 20.06
N LEU A 734 15.75 5.52 20.33
CA LEU A 734 14.55 5.04 21.01
C LEU A 734 13.82 3.94 20.22
N ALA A 735 13.97 3.91 18.90
CA ALA A 735 13.39 2.83 18.08
C ALA A 735 14.03 1.47 18.38
N SER A 736 15.36 1.45 18.53
CA SER A 736 16.11 0.22 18.81
C SER A 736 16.13 -0.17 20.30
N SER A 737 15.76 0.72 21.22
CA SER A 737 15.63 0.42 22.65
C SER A 737 14.32 -0.31 23.02
N GLY A 738 13.35 -0.41 22.09
CA GLY A 738 12.03 -0.95 22.35
C GLY A 738 11.03 0.04 22.96
N GLU A 739 11.41 1.32 23.14
CA GLU A 739 10.50 2.37 23.62
C GLU A 739 9.51 2.82 22.53
N ILE A 740 9.82 2.54 21.27
CA ILE A 740 8.97 2.79 20.11
C ILE A 740 8.55 1.46 19.51
N ARG A 741 7.23 1.30 19.25
CA ARG A 741 6.69 0.08 18.67
C ARG A 741 7.28 -0.19 17.28
N LYS A 742 7.50 -1.45 16.90
CA LYS A 742 8.07 -1.87 15.61
C LYS A 742 7.36 -1.21 14.41
N GLN A 743 6.04 -1.13 14.46
CA GLN A 743 5.23 -0.50 13.41
C GLN A 743 5.47 1.01 13.23
N HIS A 744 6.03 1.70 14.21
CA HIS A 744 6.31 3.14 14.17
C HIS A 744 7.71 3.49 13.67
N VAL A 745 8.62 2.52 13.60
CA VAL A 745 10.02 2.74 13.19
C VAL A 745 10.10 3.40 11.81
N GLY A 746 9.27 2.96 10.87
CA GLY A 746 9.23 3.55 9.53
C GLY A 746 8.80 5.01 9.49
N THR A 747 7.81 5.39 10.31
CA THR A 747 7.41 6.79 10.45
C THR A 747 8.56 7.65 10.95
N LEU A 748 9.27 7.15 11.98
CA LEU A 748 10.40 7.84 12.58
C LEU A 748 11.55 8.03 11.58
N VAL A 749 11.97 6.95 10.91
CA VAL A 749 13.05 6.96 9.91
C VAL A 749 12.70 7.82 8.70
N GLY A 750 11.48 7.67 8.17
CA GLY A 750 11.01 8.44 7.03
C GLY A 750 10.90 9.94 7.31
N SER A 751 10.45 10.32 8.51
CA SER A 751 10.42 11.72 8.95
C SER A 751 11.84 12.29 9.15
N ALA A 752 12.72 11.52 9.79
CA ALA A 752 14.12 11.92 10.01
C ALA A 752 14.88 12.13 8.68
N ALA A 753 14.70 11.24 7.70
CA ALA A 753 15.35 11.34 6.39
C ALA A 753 15.02 12.66 5.66
N ARG A 754 13.85 13.24 5.93
CA ARG A 754 13.40 14.48 5.29
C ARG A 754 13.79 15.75 6.00
N ASN A 755 14.13 15.65 7.27
CA ASN A 755 14.69 16.76 8.00
C ASN A 755 16.16 16.94 7.58
N PRO A 756 16.55 18.07 6.93
CA PRO A 756 17.93 18.28 6.51
C PRO A 756 18.95 18.18 7.65
N ASP A 757 18.53 18.54 8.88
CA ASP A 757 19.38 18.52 10.07
C ASP A 757 19.50 17.11 10.71
N ALA A 758 18.73 16.12 10.21
CA ALA A 758 18.74 14.75 10.72
C ALA A 758 19.39 13.74 9.75
N ARG A 759 19.65 14.10 8.49
CA ARG A 759 20.07 13.17 7.43
C ARG A 759 21.30 12.34 7.76
N ASP A 760 22.37 12.98 8.19
CA ASP A 760 23.62 12.28 8.47
C ASP A 760 23.46 11.28 9.61
N GLY A 761 22.77 11.72 10.68
CA GLY A 761 22.43 10.85 11.80
C GLY A 761 21.55 9.68 11.38
N THR A 762 20.58 9.91 10.48
CA THR A 762 19.68 8.86 9.99
C THR A 762 20.43 7.83 9.15
N TRP A 763 21.31 8.24 8.25
CA TRP A 763 22.14 7.32 7.47
C TRP A 763 23.05 6.47 8.38
N ASN A 764 23.76 7.10 9.30
CA ASN A 764 24.64 6.41 10.25
C ASN A 764 23.85 5.38 11.09
N TRP A 765 22.67 5.77 11.57
CA TRP A 765 21.80 4.89 12.35
C TRP A 765 21.28 3.69 11.50
N ILE A 766 20.87 3.91 10.25
CA ILE A 766 20.43 2.82 9.34
C ILE A 766 21.59 1.83 9.14
N THR A 767 22.79 2.30 8.87
CA THR A 767 23.94 1.42 8.63
C THR A 767 24.35 0.64 9.88
N GLU A 768 24.31 1.28 11.04
CA GLU A 768 24.62 0.62 12.33
C GLU A 768 23.55 -0.42 12.71
N LYS A 769 22.28 -0.11 12.47
CA LYS A 769 21.14 -0.95 12.88
C LYS A 769 20.57 -1.83 11.76
N PHE A 770 21.27 -1.98 10.63
CA PHE A 770 20.75 -2.68 9.45
C PHE A 770 20.31 -4.12 9.76
N GLU A 771 21.13 -4.89 10.47
CA GLU A 771 20.77 -6.27 10.85
C GLU A 771 19.60 -6.33 11.85
N TRP A 772 19.49 -5.35 12.76
CA TRP A 772 18.34 -5.24 13.64
C TRP A 772 17.06 -4.93 12.85
N LEU A 773 17.12 -4.02 11.86
CA LEU A 773 15.98 -3.71 10.99
C LEU A 773 15.54 -4.94 10.19
N ARG A 774 16.48 -5.72 9.66
CA ARG A 774 16.19 -6.97 8.97
C ARG A 774 15.43 -7.95 9.85
N ASN A 775 15.89 -8.10 11.09
CA ASN A 775 15.29 -9.03 12.05
C ASN A 775 13.85 -8.64 12.46
N ILE A 776 13.59 -7.36 12.76
CA ILE A 776 12.24 -6.92 13.17
C ILE A 776 11.21 -6.95 12.04
N TYR A 777 11.64 -6.93 10.78
CA TYR A 777 10.79 -6.94 9.60
C TYR A 777 10.92 -8.22 8.77
N GLU A 778 11.51 -9.28 9.35
CA GLU A 778 11.62 -10.58 8.69
C GLU A 778 10.25 -11.10 8.23
N GLY A 779 10.17 -11.54 6.96
CA GLY A 779 8.93 -12.04 6.35
C GLY A 779 7.91 -10.96 5.97
N THR A 780 8.36 -9.67 5.95
CA THR A 780 7.45 -8.56 5.63
C THR A 780 8.03 -7.64 4.59
N GLY A 781 7.90 -7.42 3.50
CA GLY A 781 8.51 -6.44 2.56
C GLY A 781 8.75 -4.98 3.06
N VAL A 782 8.53 -4.73 4.36
CA VAL A 782 8.56 -3.38 4.96
C VAL A 782 9.92 -2.69 4.83
N LEU A 783 11.03 -3.40 5.10
CA LEU A 783 12.37 -2.80 5.02
C LEU A 783 12.74 -2.43 3.59
N SER A 784 12.41 -3.27 2.61
CA SER A 784 12.64 -3.00 1.19
C SER A 784 11.97 -1.68 0.76
N ARG A 785 10.72 -1.47 1.20
CA ARG A 785 10.00 -0.22 0.98
C ARG A 785 10.67 1.00 1.58
N TYR A 786 11.11 0.91 2.85
CA TYR A 786 11.80 2.03 3.48
C TYR A 786 13.00 2.49 2.67
N LEU A 787 13.81 1.54 2.22
CA LEU A 787 15.00 1.82 1.42
C LEU A 787 14.66 2.48 0.08
N THR A 788 13.58 2.07 -0.58
CA THR A 788 13.10 2.70 -1.82
C THR A 788 12.85 4.21 -1.65
N TYR A 789 12.36 4.63 -0.47
CA TYR A 789 11.97 6.02 -0.23
C TYR A 789 13.06 6.87 0.44
N VAL A 790 13.87 6.29 1.32
CA VAL A 790 14.86 7.09 2.05
C VAL A 790 16.19 7.23 1.31
N LEU A 791 16.62 6.21 0.54
CA LEU A 791 17.90 6.26 -0.17
C LEU A 791 18.01 7.41 -1.19
N PRO A 792 16.95 7.76 -1.96
CA PRO A 792 16.98 8.89 -2.87
C PRO A 792 17.27 10.25 -2.22
N ILE A 793 17.04 10.35 -0.91
CA ILE A 793 17.26 11.58 -0.10
C ILE A 793 18.58 11.47 0.66
N LEU A 794 18.78 10.40 1.43
CA LEU A 794 19.93 10.21 2.29
C LEU A 794 21.25 10.07 1.50
N GLY A 795 21.18 9.55 0.28
CA GLY A 795 22.33 9.28 -0.58
C GLY A 795 22.85 10.45 -1.41
N ILE A 796 22.19 11.64 -1.40
CA ILE A 796 22.47 12.75 -2.33
C ILE A 796 23.97 13.12 -2.34
N ASP A 797 24.61 13.27 -1.18
CA ASP A 797 26.01 13.68 -1.08
C ASP A 797 26.97 12.50 -0.83
N ARG A 798 26.48 11.24 -0.84
CA ARG A 798 27.23 10.04 -0.46
C ARG A 798 26.91 8.79 -1.29
N THR A 799 26.62 8.94 -2.57
CA THR A 799 26.14 7.85 -3.43
C THR A 799 27.08 6.65 -3.49
N GLU A 800 28.41 6.92 -3.53
CA GLU A 800 29.40 5.84 -3.56
C GLU A 800 29.41 5.05 -2.24
N GLU A 801 29.27 5.74 -1.11
CA GLU A 801 29.17 5.13 0.20
C GLU A 801 27.92 4.24 0.31
N VAL A 802 26.74 4.76 -0.09
CA VAL A 802 25.48 4.02 -0.09
C VAL A 802 25.57 2.79 -1.00
N THR A 803 26.11 2.96 -2.20
CA THR A 803 26.26 1.87 -3.16
C THR A 803 27.19 0.77 -2.63
N ARG A 804 28.31 1.14 -2.03
CA ARG A 804 29.27 0.22 -1.43
C ARG A 804 28.67 -0.52 -0.23
N PHE A 805 27.97 0.20 0.66
CA PHE A 805 27.35 -0.41 1.83
C PHE A 805 26.42 -1.57 1.43
N PHE A 806 25.51 -1.36 0.48
CA PHE A 806 24.58 -2.41 0.05
C PHE A 806 25.21 -3.49 -0.84
N ALA A 807 26.36 -3.22 -1.46
CA ALA A 807 27.14 -4.25 -2.13
C ALA A 807 27.82 -5.20 -1.14
N GLU A 808 28.21 -4.70 0.04
CA GLU A 808 28.84 -5.44 1.13
C GLU A 808 27.81 -6.13 2.04
N HIS A 809 26.64 -5.50 2.27
CA HIS A 809 25.55 -6.00 3.12
C HIS A 809 24.35 -6.48 2.29
N LYS A 810 24.60 -7.52 1.48
CA LYS A 810 23.55 -8.09 0.62
C LYS A 810 22.48 -8.79 1.45
N ALA A 811 21.25 -8.38 1.25
CA ALA A 811 20.07 -8.96 1.87
C ALA A 811 19.01 -9.21 0.78
N PRO A 812 18.74 -10.48 0.42
CA PRO A 812 17.81 -10.79 -0.69
C PRO A 812 16.45 -10.09 -0.54
N GLU A 813 15.93 -10.03 0.68
CA GLU A 813 14.65 -9.41 1.02
C GLU A 813 14.62 -7.87 0.87
N THR A 814 15.75 -7.23 0.60
CA THR A 814 15.85 -5.77 0.40
C THR A 814 16.31 -5.40 -1.01
N THR A 815 16.63 -6.37 -1.84
CA THR A 815 17.30 -6.15 -3.13
C THR A 815 16.54 -5.16 -4.01
N LYS A 816 15.24 -5.34 -4.18
CA LYS A 816 14.38 -4.46 -5.02
C LYS A 816 14.30 -3.03 -4.50
N GLY A 817 14.08 -2.88 -3.21
CA GLY A 817 14.02 -1.55 -2.61
C GLY A 817 15.32 -0.78 -2.72
N VAL A 818 16.45 -1.47 -2.52
CA VAL A 818 17.79 -0.89 -2.70
C VAL A 818 18.01 -0.45 -4.15
N GLU A 819 17.70 -1.29 -5.11
CA GLU A 819 17.91 -0.99 -6.53
C GLU A 819 17.02 0.14 -7.02
N ALA A 820 15.74 0.15 -6.66
CA ALA A 820 14.82 1.26 -6.96
C ALA A 820 15.27 2.57 -6.28
N GLY A 821 15.69 2.49 -5.02
CA GLY A 821 16.22 3.64 -4.27
C GLY A 821 17.49 4.20 -4.90
N LEU A 822 18.42 3.36 -5.30
CA LEU A 822 19.67 3.75 -5.98
C LEU A 822 19.41 4.31 -7.39
N GLU A 823 18.43 3.77 -8.13
CA GLU A 823 18.04 4.33 -9.43
C GLU A 823 17.49 5.77 -9.25
N LYS A 824 16.55 5.96 -8.33
CA LYS A 824 16.01 7.30 -8.00
C LYS A 824 17.11 8.26 -7.51
N LEU A 825 18.06 7.79 -6.71
CA LEU A 825 19.20 8.58 -6.24
C LEU A 825 20.05 9.09 -7.41
N ARG A 826 20.37 8.21 -8.37
CA ARG A 826 21.15 8.60 -9.57
C ARG A 826 20.39 9.63 -10.42
N ILE A 827 19.09 9.45 -10.59
CA ILE A 827 18.21 10.41 -11.30
C ILE A 827 18.25 11.78 -10.60
N ASN A 828 18.08 11.81 -9.28
CA ASN A 828 18.14 13.04 -8.49
C ASN A 828 19.51 13.74 -8.63
N GLN A 829 20.62 12.99 -8.67
CA GLN A 829 21.95 13.57 -8.88
C GLN A 829 22.12 14.17 -10.28
N VAL A 830 21.62 13.50 -11.33
CA VAL A 830 21.65 14.05 -12.69
C VAL A 830 20.84 15.33 -12.75
N PHE A 831 19.66 15.36 -12.14
CA PHE A 831 18.83 16.56 -12.03
C PHE A 831 19.56 17.68 -11.29
N LEU A 832 20.13 17.42 -10.13
CA LEU A 832 20.87 18.42 -9.32
C LEU A 832 22.08 18.99 -10.06
N LYS A 833 22.84 18.17 -10.79
CA LYS A 833 23.95 18.64 -11.64
C LYS A 833 23.45 19.57 -12.75
N ARG A 834 22.31 19.27 -13.34
CA ARG A 834 21.73 20.07 -14.44
C ARG A 834 21.24 21.45 -13.98
N ILE A 835 20.60 21.51 -12.79
CA ILE A 835 20.14 22.79 -12.23
C ILE A 835 21.27 23.61 -11.60
N GLY A 836 22.44 23.04 -11.35
CA GLY A 836 23.62 23.67 -10.76
C GLY A 836 23.49 23.99 -9.26
N PRO A 837 24.55 24.47 -8.61
CA PRO A 837 24.56 24.83 -7.19
C PRO A 837 23.63 26.01 -6.87
N SER A 838 23.11 26.09 -5.65
CA SER A 838 22.37 27.28 -5.19
C SER A 838 23.32 28.49 -5.06
N GLU A 839 22.88 29.73 -5.37
CA GLU A 839 23.71 30.95 -5.26
C GLU A 839 24.34 31.11 -3.87
N LYS A 840 23.70 30.67 -2.80
CA LYS A 840 24.24 30.68 -1.43
C LYS A 840 25.39 29.68 -1.20
N GLN A 841 25.47 28.59 -1.97
CA GLN A 841 26.60 27.65 -1.87
C GLN A 841 27.86 28.20 -2.57
N THR A 842 27.69 29.01 -3.59
CA THR A 842 28.80 29.64 -4.33
C THR A 842 29.58 30.65 -3.44
N VAL A 843 28.89 31.38 -2.56
CA VAL A 843 29.52 32.33 -1.62
C VAL A 843 30.34 31.61 -0.54
N SER A 844 29.83 30.50 0.00
CA SER A 844 30.50 29.75 1.06
C SER A 844 31.76 28.98 0.61
N VAL A 845 31.86 28.64 -0.68
CA VAL A 845 33.06 28.02 -1.28
C VAL A 845 34.14 29.07 -1.57
N GLN A 846 33.75 30.32 -1.90
CA GLN A 846 34.71 31.41 -2.09
C GLN A 846 35.28 31.94 -0.76
N GLU A 847 34.53 31.86 0.34
CA GLU A 847 35.03 32.24 1.69
C GLU A 847 35.92 31.16 2.35
N ARG A 848 35.96 29.94 1.82
CA ARG A 848 36.83 28.81 2.27
C ARG A 848 38.07 28.61 1.40
N ARG A 849 38.32 29.45 0.41
CA ARG A 849 39.55 29.57 -0.36
C ARG A 849 40.27 30.88 0.01
#